data_401b54d625d44ce2e3d8d2bc38a67b99
#
_entry.id   401b54d625d44ce2e3d8d2bc38a67b99
#
_cell.length_a   1.000
_cell.length_b   1.000
_cell.length_c   1.000
_cell.angle_alpha   90.00
_cell.angle_beta   90.00
_cell.angle_gamma   90.00
#
_symmetry.space_group_name_H-M   'P 1'
#
loop_
_entity.id
_entity.type
_entity.pdbx_description
1 polymer ?
#
loop_
_entity_poly.entity_id
_entity_poly.type
_entity_poly.pdbx_seq_one_letter_code
_entity_poly.pdbx_strand_id
1 'polypeptide(L)'
;MPVQPGPRPGKTGAHTKALTERCLLTRSSKKPLRNSPCSQASATADSGPQLSILRNATAHDSVAAACATPPAAPDTLAEDSASAHYARGQASSAPSGTESAPGNLDSVTGTSGLLPRYSACALSMLPRIIQPHDVSKLSLVEMEMLAEELRSCMIQTVSHTGGHLAPSLGVVELTVAMLAVFDPGRYKMVWDVGHQAYAYKLLTGRAGNFHTLRQLDGLSGFPSPKESQYDHFGVGHSSTSVSAALGMAKARDLAGEDHHVLSVIGDGSLTAGQAYEGLNQAGATDKKFIVILNDNDMSIAKNVGALSLFMSRNLSSRWVRRIKREVETFLTGIPGIGDDLMEIARRSKHSFKNFFTPGILFEALRFNYIGAVDGHNLEELIKHFRLAASLDRPVLIHVLTRKGKGYPPAEKNPVLFHGVGAFEPETGQQNASTARAASAPLTYTQAFGREICRLAEKDERVITITAAMPEGTGLTEFSERFPDRFVDVGICEQHAVTFAAGLAIRGFRPFVAMYSTFLQRGYDQIIHDVCLQNLPVTFCVDRAGLVGEDGPTHQGAFDIAYLRAIPNITIFAPKDEADLQQRLATTLDPGAPFAIRYPLGDGVGVPPAQEPEPLAVAVAEYLAPAERRIAVIGLGHCLV
;
A
#
# COMPACT_ATOMS: atom_id res chain seq x y z
N MET A 1 9.06 63.81 -40.02
CA MET A 1 8.54 65.19 -39.79
C MET A 1 7.38 65.09 -38.87
N PRO A 2 7.23 66.09 -38.08
CA PRO A 2 7.23 66.00 -36.62
C PRO A 2 5.86 66.26 -36.05
N VAL A 3 5.65 66.01 -34.78
CA VAL A 3 5.24 67.01 -33.81
C VAL A 3 4.96 66.37 -32.44
N GLN A 4 5.64 66.88 -31.47
CA GLN A 4 5.41 66.83 -30.03
C GLN A 4 4.27 67.75 -29.60
N PRO A 5 3.96 67.97 -28.28
CA PRO A 5 4.18 67.26 -27.01
C PRO A 5 3.01 67.33 -26.01
N GLY A 6 3.15 66.61 -24.90
CA GLY A 6 2.63 66.63 -23.57
C GLY A 6 1.47 67.46 -23.08
N PRO A 7 0.98 67.26 -21.85
CA PRO A 7 1.71 67.52 -20.60
C PRO A 7 1.43 66.57 -19.43
N ARG A 8 2.27 66.62 -18.39
CA ARG A 8 2.21 66.07 -17.03
C ARG A 8 1.18 66.81 -16.14
N PRO A 9 1.05 66.45 -14.85
CA PRO A 9 0.94 65.18 -14.10
C PRO A 9 -0.27 65.19 -13.14
N GLY A 10 -0.65 64.06 -12.60
CA GLY A 10 -1.64 63.99 -11.53
C GLY A 10 -1.42 62.79 -10.61
N LYS A 11 -1.13 63.08 -9.37
CA LYS A 11 -0.99 62.20 -8.20
C LYS A 11 -2.09 61.17 -8.07
N THR A 12 -1.78 59.93 -7.81
CA THR A 12 -2.57 59.04 -6.91
C THR A 12 -1.69 57.89 -6.42
N GLY A 13 -1.08 58.11 -5.27
CA GLY A 13 -0.72 57.04 -4.37
C GLY A 13 -1.93 56.75 -3.51
N ALA A 14 -2.55 55.59 -3.66
CA ALA A 14 -3.45 54.99 -2.69
C ALA A 14 -4.18 53.75 -3.31
N HIS A 15 -3.51 52.65 -3.51
CA HIS A 15 -4.18 51.34 -3.74
C HIS A 15 -3.39 50.11 -3.35
N THR A 16 -2.28 50.29 -2.58
CA THR A 16 -1.45 49.13 -2.12
C THR A 16 -1.69 48.76 -0.65
N LYS A 17 -2.68 49.36 0.04
CA LYS A 17 -2.95 49.09 1.47
C LYS A 17 -4.23 48.28 1.73
N ALA A 18 -5.00 47.90 0.75
CA ALA A 18 -6.33 47.30 0.95
C ALA A 18 -6.36 45.76 0.89
N LEU A 19 -5.28 45.07 0.62
CA LEU A 19 -5.25 43.59 0.56
C LEU A 19 -4.61 42.90 1.78
N THR A 20 -4.02 43.67 2.71
CA THR A 20 -3.38 43.13 3.92
C THR A 20 -4.27 43.16 5.18
N GLU A 21 -5.45 43.75 5.14
CA GLU A 21 -6.30 43.95 6.35
C GLU A 21 -7.50 42.99 6.48
N ARG A 22 -7.66 41.99 5.65
CA ARG A 22 -8.80 41.06 5.77
C ARG A 22 -8.52 39.69 6.40
N CYS A 23 -7.33 39.48 6.93
CA CYS A 23 -6.99 38.23 7.64
C CYS A 23 -6.73 38.34 9.15
N LEU A 24 -6.99 39.50 9.76
CA LEU A 24 -6.77 39.69 11.19
C LEU A 24 -7.99 40.31 11.89
N LEU A 25 -9.03 39.53 12.06
CA LEU A 25 -10.08 39.85 13.04
C LEU A 25 -10.69 38.56 13.59
N THR A 26 -10.05 38.01 14.61
CA THR A 26 -10.70 37.48 15.83
C THR A 26 -9.62 37.19 16.90
N ARG A 27 -9.28 38.20 17.65
CA ARG A 27 -8.77 38.06 19.02
C ARG A 27 -9.67 38.79 19.95
N SER A 28 -10.48 38.06 20.67
CA SER A 28 -11.23 38.49 21.83
C SER A 28 -10.29 38.60 23.04
N SER A 29 -10.25 39.80 23.58
CA SER A 29 -9.55 40.20 24.80
C SER A 29 -10.17 39.57 26.05
N LYS A 30 -9.36 38.96 26.93
CA LYS A 30 -9.62 38.97 28.38
C LYS A 30 -8.31 39.24 29.11
N LYS A 31 -8.35 40.30 29.86
CA LYS A 31 -7.29 40.81 30.79
C LYS A 31 -7.15 39.92 32.02
N PRO A 32 -5.97 39.97 32.66
CA PRO A 32 -5.63 39.10 33.81
C PRO A 32 -6.01 39.70 35.14
N LEU A 33 -6.30 38.88 36.10
CA LEU A 33 -6.38 39.24 37.53
C LEU A 33 -5.14 38.76 38.29
N ARG A 34 -4.64 39.66 39.13
CA ARG A 34 -3.41 39.64 39.94
C ARG A 34 -3.52 38.73 41.18
N ASN A 35 -2.41 38.09 41.47
CA ASN A 35 -1.67 37.88 42.77
C ASN A 35 -2.39 38.11 44.09
N SER A 36 -2.25 37.30 45.16
CA SER A 36 -1.05 36.85 45.86
C SER A 36 -1.45 36.13 47.18
N PRO A 37 -0.56 35.80 48.13
CA PRO A 37 -0.08 34.47 48.46
C PRO A 37 -0.36 34.06 49.90
N CYS A 38 0.14 32.92 50.30
CA CYS A 38 0.45 32.43 51.69
C CYS A 38 -0.13 31.03 51.93
N SER A 39 0.46 30.11 52.54
CA SER A 39 1.67 29.92 53.34
C SER A 39 1.79 28.42 53.63
N GLN A 40 2.98 28.05 53.98
CA GLN A 40 3.48 26.76 54.43
C GLN A 40 2.65 26.07 55.50
N ALA A 41 2.56 24.76 55.45
CA ALA A 41 2.82 23.92 56.63
C ALA A 41 3.10 22.47 56.27
N SER A 42 4.12 21.99 56.88
CA SER A 42 4.78 20.69 56.85
C SER A 42 3.98 19.59 57.56
N ALA A 43 4.31 18.37 57.20
CA ALA A 43 4.68 17.25 58.06
C ALA A 43 3.93 15.93 57.87
N THR A 44 4.72 14.96 57.54
CA THR A 44 4.89 13.60 58.07
C THR A 44 3.86 12.51 57.76
N ALA A 45 4.38 11.55 57.02
CA ALA A 45 4.55 10.13 57.33
C ALA A 45 3.32 9.23 57.60
N ASP A 46 3.24 8.21 56.85
CA ASP A 46 3.38 6.79 57.13
C ASP A 46 2.15 5.90 56.85
N SER A 47 2.50 4.70 56.33
CA SER A 47 1.80 3.42 56.38
C SER A 47 0.61 3.15 55.41
N GLY A 48 0.86 2.24 54.45
CA GLY A 48 -0.15 1.33 53.89
C GLY A 48 -0.52 0.23 54.90
N PRO A 49 -1.15 -0.88 54.57
CA PRO A 49 -1.82 -1.32 53.35
C PRO A 49 -3.24 -1.91 53.62
N GLN A 50 -3.97 -2.37 52.65
CA GLN A 50 -4.59 -3.69 52.55
C GLN A 50 -5.88 -3.71 51.69
N LEU A 51 -5.94 -4.78 50.92
CA LEU A 51 -7.08 -5.31 50.20
C LEU A 51 -8.35 -5.49 51.08
N SER A 52 -9.51 -5.32 50.47
CA SER A 52 -10.64 -6.20 50.75
C SER A 52 -11.59 -6.31 49.55
N ILE A 53 -11.76 -7.55 49.11
CA ILE A 53 -12.77 -8.11 48.23
C ILE A 53 -14.11 -8.12 48.99
N LEU A 54 -15.19 -7.68 48.35
CA LEU A 54 -16.51 -8.20 48.70
C LEU A 54 -17.39 -8.33 47.46
N ARG A 55 -17.84 -9.56 47.28
CA ARG A 55 -18.89 -10.06 46.36
C ARG A 55 -20.27 -9.76 46.93
N ASN A 56 -21.24 -9.96 46.03
CA ASN A 56 -22.68 -10.24 46.18
C ASN A 56 -23.57 -9.02 45.98
N ALA A 57 -24.74 -9.11 45.41
CA ALA A 57 -25.52 -10.12 44.67
C ALA A 57 -26.79 -9.42 44.17
N THR A 58 -27.29 -9.88 43.08
CA THR A 58 -28.69 -9.98 42.63
C THR A 58 -29.75 -9.01 43.19
N ALA A 59 -30.47 -8.34 42.30
CA ALA A 59 -31.95 -8.30 42.31
C ALA A 59 -32.49 -7.92 40.94
N HIS A 60 -33.38 -8.78 40.45
CA HIS A 60 -34.37 -8.53 39.41
C HIS A 60 -35.29 -7.37 39.78
N ASP A 61 -35.69 -6.55 38.82
CA ASP A 61 -37.09 -6.29 38.60
C ASP A 61 -37.39 -5.69 37.23
N SER A 62 -38.41 -6.21 36.66
CA SER A 62 -39.09 -5.98 35.41
C SER A 62 -39.82 -4.63 35.37
N VAL A 63 -39.76 -3.91 34.24
CA VAL A 63 -40.88 -3.10 33.77
C VAL A 63 -41.04 -3.30 32.28
N ALA A 64 -42.16 -3.84 31.91
CA ALA A 64 -42.68 -4.02 30.55
C ALA A 64 -43.51 -2.83 30.10
N ALA A 65 -43.66 -2.73 28.78
CA ALA A 65 -44.67 -2.02 28.01
C ALA A 65 -44.38 -0.55 27.70
N ALA A 66 -44.34 -0.15 26.40
CA ALA A 66 -45.50 -0.12 25.52
C ALA A 66 -45.07 0.00 24.05
N CYS A 67 -45.56 -0.89 23.22
CA CYS A 67 -45.68 -0.71 21.76
C CYS A 67 -46.68 0.41 21.43
N ALA A 68 -46.30 1.29 20.54
CA ALA A 68 -47.27 2.09 19.78
C ALA A 68 -46.87 2.01 18.29
N THR A 69 -47.76 1.41 17.52
CA THR A 69 -47.78 1.35 16.06
C THR A 69 -48.06 2.72 15.45
N PRO A 70 -47.45 3.06 14.31
CA PRO A 70 -47.87 4.25 13.53
C PRO A 70 -49.08 3.91 12.66
N PRO A 71 -49.95 4.93 12.35
CA PRO A 71 -51.15 4.73 11.56
C PRO A 71 -50.86 4.72 10.05
N ALA A 72 -51.76 4.03 9.35
CA ALA A 72 -51.76 3.81 7.90
C ALA A 72 -51.98 5.10 7.10
N ALA A 73 -51.38 5.13 5.92
CA ALA A 73 -51.58 6.13 4.87
C ALA A 73 -52.95 5.95 4.20
N PRO A 74 -53.55 7.04 3.67
CA PRO A 74 -54.59 6.91 2.67
C PRO A 74 -54.01 7.01 1.24
N ASP A 75 -54.58 6.16 0.40
CA ASP A 75 -54.44 6.13 -1.05
C ASP A 75 -54.98 7.41 -1.70
N THR A 76 -54.45 7.63 -2.87
CA THR A 76 -55.00 8.14 -4.13
C THR A 76 -54.37 9.45 -4.66
N LEU A 77 -53.97 9.31 -5.89
CA LEU A 77 -54.16 10.07 -7.11
C LEU A 77 -52.90 10.59 -7.85
N ALA A 78 -52.87 10.03 -9.04
CA ALA A 78 -52.54 10.63 -10.36
C ALA A 78 -51.08 10.91 -10.75
N GLU A 79 -50.79 10.27 -11.83
CA GLU A 79 -49.76 10.48 -12.83
C GLU A 79 -49.53 11.95 -13.17
N ASP A 80 -48.26 12.35 -13.23
CA ASP A 80 -47.83 13.28 -14.28
C ASP A 80 -46.35 13.04 -14.65
N SER A 81 -46.20 12.76 -15.91
CA SER A 81 -44.95 12.56 -16.65
C SER A 81 -44.24 13.89 -16.91
N ALA A 82 -43.01 14.03 -16.51
CA ALA A 82 -42.13 15.06 -17.06
C ALA A 82 -40.76 14.48 -17.38
N SER A 83 -40.58 14.09 -18.62
CA SER A 83 -39.31 13.78 -19.27
C SER A 83 -38.46 15.03 -19.44
N ALA A 84 -37.31 15.09 -18.83
CA ALA A 84 -36.30 16.11 -19.12
C ALA A 84 -35.35 15.61 -20.23
N HIS A 85 -35.54 16.13 -21.43
CA HIS A 85 -34.62 16.04 -22.54
C HIS A 85 -33.35 16.84 -22.27
N TYR A 86 -32.18 16.14 -22.32
CA TYR A 86 -30.91 16.82 -22.51
C TYR A 86 -30.63 16.96 -24.02
N ALA A 87 -30.59 18.22 -24.47
CA ALA A 87 -30.38 18.60 -25.84
C ALA A 87 -28.95 18.27 -26.34
N ARG A 88 -28.88 17.59 -27.47
CA ARG A 88 -27.68 17.47 -28.31
C ARG A 88 -27.46 18.76 -29.08
N GLY A 89 -26.31 19.40 -28.88
CA GLY A 89 -25.81 20.43 -29.78
C GLY A 89 -25.24 19.81 -31.05
N GLN A 90 -25.79 20.14 -32.18
CA GLN A 90 -25.27 19.83 -33.50
C GLN A 90 -24.19 20.84 -33.87
N ALA A 91 -23.04 20.35 -34.35
CA ALA A 91 -22.11 21.16 -35.14
C ALA A 91 -22.00 20.56 -36.53
N SER A 92 -22.05 21.44 -37.49
CA SER A 92 -22.21 21.23 -38.94
C SER A 92 -20.91 20.96 -39.66
N SER A 93 -21.06 20.22 -40.79
CA SER A 93 -20.35 20.22 -42.09
C SER A 93 -19.00 19.54 -42.23
N ALA A 94 -19.07 18.44 -42.98
CA ALA A 94 -17.96 17.75 -43.66
C ALA A 94 -17.53 18.49 -44.94
N PRO A 95 -16.41 18.06 -45.53
CA PRO A 95 -16.57 17.52 -46.87
C PRO A 95 -15.97 16.12 -47.09
N SER A 96 -16.60 15.47 -48.02
CA SER A 96 -16.46 14.19 -48.67
C SER A 96 -15.05 13.75 -49.10
N GLY A 97 -14.79 12.45 -48.97
CA GLY A 97 -13.67 11.78 -49.59
C GLY A 97 -13.59 10.28 -49.30
N THR A 98 -14.19 9.50 -50.20
CA THR A 98 -13.92 8.08 -50.60
C THR A 98 -14.09 6.98 -49.56
N GLU A 99 -15.14 6.21 -49.77
CA GLU A 99 -15.42 4.86 -49.29
C GLU A 99 -14.27 3.89 -49.56
N SER A 100 -13.89 3.12 -48.56
CA SER A 100 -13.38 1.77 -48.75
C SER A 100 -14.03 0.85 -47.69
N ALA A 101 -14.60 -0.23 -48.19
CA ALA A 101 -15.44 -1.22 -47.52
C ALA A 101 -14.73 -1.95 -46.38
N PRO A 102 -15.51 -2.56 -45.41
CA PRO A 102 -14.94 -3.31 -44.30
C PRO A 102 -14.36 -4.64 -44.82
N GLY A 103 -13.06 -4.79 -44.64
CA GLY A 103 -12.36 -6.03 -44.92
C GLY A 103 -12.65 -7.08 -43.83
N ASN A 104 -13.02 -8.25 -44.31
CA ASN A 104 -13.20 -9.51 -43.63
C ASN A 104 -12.06 -9.79 -42.62
N LEU A 105 -12.43 -10.02 -41.37
CA LEU A 105 -11.58 -10.58 -40.33
C LEU A 105 -11.65 -12.11 -40.35
N ASP A 106 -11.14 -12.71 -41.42
CA ASP A 106 -10.88 -14.15 -41.47
C ASP A 106 -9.48 -14.42 -41.98
N SER A 107 -8.77 -15.28 -41.23
CA SER A 107 -7.45 -15.84 -41.55
C SER A 107 -6.21 -15.00 -41.23
N VAL A 108 -5.81 -14.98 -39.96
CA VAL A 108 -4.39 -14.86 -39.57
C VAL A 108 -3.97 -16.17 -38.89
N THR A 109 -3.80 -17.20 -39.70
CA THR A 109 -2.95 -18.36 -39.38
C THR A 109 -1.52 -17.98 -39.75
N GLY A 110 -0.79 -17.36 -38.84
CA GLY A 110 0.60 -17.02 -39.03
C GLY A 110 1.33 -16.95 -37.69
N THR A 111 1.66 -18.11 -37.11
CA THR A 111 2.39 -18.28 -35.85
C THR A 111 3.89 -17.96 -35.91
N SER A 112 4.39 -17.32 -36.98
CA SER A 112 5.84 -17.08 -37.18
C SER A 112 6.33 -15.64 -36.91
N GLY A 113 5.46 -14.73 -36.44
CA GLY A 113 5.83 -13.33 -36.15
C GLY A 113 5.99 -12.95 -34.70
N LEU A 114 5.78 -13.88 -33.76
CA LEU A 114 5.49 -13.55 -32.36
C LEU A 114 6.70 -13.34 -31.44
N LEU A 115 7.94 -13.74 -31.79
CA LEU A 115 9.07 -13.66 -30.84
C LEU A 115 10.44 -13.35 -31.48
N PRO A 116 10.68 -12.18 -32.10
CA PRO A 116 12.01 -11.87 -32.66
C PRO A 116 13.07 -11.45 -31.63
N ARG A 117 12.74 -11.31 -30.33
CA ARG A 117 13.64 -10.73 -29.33
C ARG A 117 14.05 -11.64 -28.17
N TYR A 118 13.48 -12.84 -28.06
CA TYR A 118 13.86 -13.82 -27.03
C TYR A 118 14.86 -14.85 -27.57
N SER A 119 15.93 -14.39 -28.21
CA SER A 119 16.85 -15.26 -28.97
C SER A 119 17.79 -16.14 -28.13
N ALA A 120 17.73 -16.10 -26.80
CA ALA A 120 18.60 -16.90 -25.93
C ALA A 120 17.93 -18.15 -25.35
N CYS A 121 16.60 -18.27 -25.38
CA CYS A 121 15.88 -19.47 -24.97
C CYS A 121 14.91 -19.87 -26.07
N ALA A 122 15.04 -21.10 -26.58
CA ALA A 122 14.06 -21.70 -27.48
C ALA A 122 12.77 -21.95 -26.68
N LEU A 123 11.85 -20.97 -26.61
CA LEU A 123 10.57 -21.13 -25.95
C LEU A 123 9.77 -22.22 -26.67
N SER A 124 9.42 -23.28 -25.97
CA SER A 124 8.68 -24.41 -26.50
C SER A 124 7.27 -24.55 -25.92
N MET A 125 7.09 -24.14 -24.68
CA MET A 125 5.84 -24.28 -23.94
C MET A 125 4.98 -23.02 -23.97
N LEU A 126 5.56 -21.84 -23.71
CA LEU A 126 4.81 -20.57 -23.66
C LEU A 126 4.03 -20.28 -24.95
N PRO A 127 4.56 -20.51 -26.18
CA PRO A 127 3.81 -20.35 -27.41
C PRO A 127 2.60 -21.28 -27.58
N ARG A 128 2.55 -22.38 -26.83
CA ARG A 128 1.41 -23.31 -26.83
C ARG A 128 0.23 -22.81 -25.98
N ILE A 129 0.45 -21.81 -25.14
CA ILE A 129 -0.58 -21.22 -24.27
C ILE A 129 -1.24 -20.06 -25.02
N ILE A 130 -2.31 -20.36 -25.72
CA ILE A 130 -3.12 -19.37 -26.45
C ILE A 130 -4.17 -18.77 -25.51
N GLN A 131 -4.75 -19.61 -24.64
CA GLN A 131 -5.74 -19.23 -23.64
C GLN A 131 -5.32 -19.78 -22.26
N PRO A 132 -5.72 -19.13 -21.16
CA PRO A 132 -5.31 -19.55 -19.81
C PRO A 132 -5.61 -21.02 -19.50
N HIS A 133 -6.72 -21.57 -19.98
CA HIS A 133 -7.11 -22.95 -19.73
C HIS A 133 -6.20 -23.99 -20.42
N ASP A 134 -5.35 -23.58 -21.39
CA ASP A 134 -4.39 -24.49 -22.01
C ASP A 134 -3.36 -25.01 -21.01
N VAL A 135 -3.10 -24.26 -19.92
CA VAL A 135 -2.24 -24.71 -18.84
C VAL A 135 -2.74 -26.02 -18.20
N SER A 136 -4.06 -26.20 -18.08
CA SER A 136 -4.66 -27.41 -17.51
C SER A 136 -4.46 -28.69 -18.34
N LYS A 137 -4.06 -28.54 -19.61
CA LYS A 137 -3.80 -29.64 -20.55
C LYS A 137 -2.38 -30.15 -20.51
N LEU A 138 -1.46 -29.43 -19.85
CA LEU A 138 -0.06 -29.78 -19.76
C LEU A 138 0.16 -30.90 -18.74
N SER A 139 1.12 -31.78 -19.02
CA SER A 139 1.69 -32.68 -18.03
C SER A 139 2.49 -31.91 -16.98
N LEU A 140 2.79 -32.54 -15.84
CA LEU A 140 3.58 -31.93 -14.79
C LEU A 140 4.96 -31.48 -15.28
N VAL A 141 5.63 -32.31 -16.08
CA VAL A 141 6.94 -31.99 -16.67
C VAL A 141 6.84 -30.78 -17.62
N GLU A 142 5.79 -30.70 -18.44
CA GLU A 142 5.56 -29.55 -19.31
C GLU A 142 5.27 -28.28 -18.53
N MET A 143 4.58 -28.37 -17.38
CA MET A 143 4.34 -27.23 -16.48
C MET A 143 5.65 -26.75 -15.82
N GLU A 144 6.57 -27.67 -15.46
CA GLU A 144 7.91 -27.31 -14.97
C GLU A 144 8.73 -26.59 -16.04
N MET A 145 8.70 -27.08 -17.28
CA MET A 145 9.34 -26.42 -18.42
C MET A 145 8.74 -25.02 -18.67
N LEU A 146 7.43 -24.91 -18.61
CA LEU A 146 6.72 -23.62 -18.74
C LEU A 146 7.14 -22.63 -17.64
N ALA A 147 7.30 -23.10 -16.40
CA ALA A 147 7.75 -22.27 -15.28
C ALA A 147 9.15 -21.67 -15.53
N GLU A 148 10.09 -22.45 -16.08
CA GLU A 148 11.42 -21.95 -16.42
C GLU A 148 11.40 -20.97 -17.61
N GLU A 149 10.57 -21.21 -18.61
CA GLU A 149 10.37 -20.27 -19.74
C GLU A 149 9.78 -18.93 -19.28
N LEU A 150 8.79 -18.96 -18.34
CA LEU A 150 8.21 -17.76 -17.76
C LEU A 150 9.27 -16.95 -16.98
N ARG A 151 10.14 -17.59 -16.21
CA ARG A 151 11.25 -16.92 -15.51
C ARG A 151 12.18 -16.23 -16.47
N SER A 152 12.65 -16.97 -17.49
CA SER A 152 13.52 -16.41 -18.53
C SER A 152 12.91 -15.20 -19.20
N CYS A 153 11.64 -15.29 -19.61
CA CYS A 153 10.91 -14.19 -20.23
C CYS A 153 10.81 -12.95 -19.33
N MET A 154 10.50 -13.15 -18.05
CA MET A 154 10.42 -12.06 -17.07
C MET A 154 11.79 -11.40 -16.82
N ILE A 155 12.85 -12.19 -16.63
CA ILE A 155 14.21 -11.67 -16.40
C ILE A 155 14.65 -10.84 -17.61
N GLN A 156 14.51 -11.37 -18.82
CA GLN A 156 14.86 -10.66 -20.07
C GLN A 156 14.08 -9.38 -20.25
N THR A 157 12.76 -9.39 -20.03
CA THR A 157 11.94 -8.19 -20.19
C THR A 157 12.30 -7.13 -19.13
N VAL A 158 12.30 -7.53 -17.86
CA VAL A 158 12.50 -6.57 -16.74
C VAL A 158 13.92 -6.02 -16.72
N SER A 159 14.92 -6.76 -17.24
CA SER A 159 16.28 -6.23 -17.38
C SER A 159 16.37 -4.98 -18.26
N HIS A 160 15.43 -4.81 -19.19
CA HIS A 160 15.34 -3.64 -20.09
C HIS A 160 14.33 -2.59 -19.60
N THR A 161 13.15 -3.04 -19.15
CA THR A 161 12.04 -2.13 -18.80
C THR A 161 12.03 -1.70 -17.34
N GLY A 162 12.79 -2.39 -16.48
CA GLY A 162 12.59 -2.32 -15.04
C GLY A 162 11.28 -3.00 -14.61
N GLY A 163 11.05 -3.09 -13.31
CA GLY A 163 9.80 -3.62 -12.77
C GLY A 163 9.93 -4.47 -11.52
N HIS A 164 8.83 -5.15 -11.15
CA HIS A 164 8.72 -5.96 -9.94
C HIS A 164 9.16 -7.41 -10.21
N LEU A 165 10.48 -7.64 -10.25
CA LEU A 165 11.03 -8.94 -10.67
C LEU A 165 10.96 -10.00 -9.56
N ALA A 166 11.53 -9.73 -8.39
CA ALA A 166 11.62 -10.73 -7.32
C ALA A 166 10.25 -11.24 -6.82
N PRO A 167 9.22 -10.39 -6.62
CA PRO A 167 7.89 -10.86 -6.28
C PRO A 167 7.29 -11.78 -7.34
N SER A 168 7.45 -11.42 -8.62
CA SER A 168 6.89 -12.19 -9.75
C SER A 168 7.58 -13.53 -9.94
N LEU A 169 8.91 -13.60 -9.77
CA LEU A 169 9.67 -14.86 -9.81
C LEU A 169 9.27 -15.82 -8.69
N GLY A 170 8.92 -15.28 -7.52
CA GLY A 170 8.53 -16.07 -6.36
C GLY A 170 7.21 -16.83 -6.50
N VAL A 171 6.35 -16.45 -7.44
CA VAL A 171 4.99 -17.01 -7.58
C VAL A 171 4.75 -17.68 -8.94
N VAL A 172 5.79 -18.09 -9.64
CA VAL A 172 5.65 -18.71 -10.97
C VAL A 172 4.92 -20.02 -10.87
N GLU A 173 5.37 -20.99 -10.06
CA GLU A 173 4.71 -22.29 -9.88
C GLU A 173 3.31 -22.10 -9.28
N LEU A 174 3.15 -21.18 -8.33
CA LEU A 174 1.84 -20.82 -7.78
C LEU A 174 0.86 -20.41 -8.89
N THR A 175 1.30 -19.56 -9.82
CA THR A 175 0.48 -19.06 -10.94
C THR A 175 0.16 -20.18 -11.93
N VAL A 176 1.14 -20.99 -12.30
CA VAL A 176 0.93 -22.15 -13.21
C VAL A 176 -0.05 -23.14 -12.59
N ALA A 177 0.15 -23.53 -11.32
CA ALA A 177 -0.73 -24.46 -10.62
C ALA A 177 -2.15 -23.90 -10.44
N MET A 178 -2.27 -22.60 -10.16
CA MET A 178 -3.55 -21.92 -10.04
C MET A 178 -4.34 -21.97 -11.37
N LEU A 179 -3.70 -21.67 -12.50
CA LEU A 179 -4.33 -21.71 -13.82
C LEU A 179 -4.58 -23.15 -14.32
N ALA A 180 -3.83 -24.13 -13.84
CA ALA A 180 -4.08 -25.55 -14.12
C ALA A 180 -5.39 -26.06 -13.46
N VAL A 181 -5.90 -25.38 -12.41
CA VAL A 181 -7.09 -25.77 -11.67
C VAL A 181 -8.23 -24.78 -11.89
N PHE A 182 -7.95 -23.49 -11.92
CA PHE A 182 -8.93 -22.42 -11.97
C PHE A 182 -8.79 -21.63 -13.27
N ASP A 183 -9.68 -21.89 -14.22
CA ASP A 183 -9.75 -21.11 -15.46
C ASP A 183 -10.30 -19.69 -15.15
N PRO A 184 -9.56 -18.61 -15.43
CA PRO A 184 -10.02 -17.25 -15.18
C PRO A 184 -11.19 -16.83 -16.10
N GLY A 185 -11.49 -17.56 -17.15
CA GLY A 185 -12.71 -17.37 -17.93
C GLY A 185 -13.98 -17.69 -17.15
N ARG A 186 -13.89 -18.64 -16.22
CA ARG A 186 -14.98 -19.07 -15.33
C ARG A 186 -14.87 -18.50 -13.92
N TYR A 187 -13.68 -18.60 -13.31
CA TYR A 187 -13.42 -18.19 -11.92
C TYR A 187 -12.93 -16.74 -11.87
N LYS A 188 -13.34 -16.00 -10.85
CA LYS A 188 -12.88 -14.63 -10.68
C LYS A 188 -11.67 -14.60 -9.74
N MET A 189 -10.61 -13.90 -10.14
CA MET A 189 -9.35 -13.83 -9.41
C MET A 189 -8.98 -12.38 -9.17
N VAL A 190 -8.58 -12.05 -7.93
CA VAL A 190 -8.10 -10.73 -7.55
C VAL A 190 -6.72 -10.88 -6.93
N TRP A 191 -5.73 -10.25 -7.53
CA TRP A 191 -4.38 -10.16 -7.02
C TRP A 191 -4.26 -8.98 -6.06
N ASP A 192 -3.72 -9.19 -4.87
CA ASP A 192 -3.42 -8.09 -3.96
C ASP A 192 -2.17 -7.34 -4.42
N VAL A 193 -2.20 -6.02 -4.46
CA VAL A 193 -1.16 -5.18 -5.12
C VAL A 193 -1.04 -5.50 -6.61
N GLY A 194 -0.79 -6.74 -6.97
CA GLY A 194 -0.65 -7.22 -8.34
C GLY A 194 0.76 -7.07 -8.93
N HIS A 195 1.74 -6.61 -8.15
CA HIS A 195 3.15 -6.50 -8.55
C HIS A 195 3.81 -7.86 -8.80
N GLN A 196 3.22 -8.95 -8.32
CA GLN A 196 3.65 -10.34 -8.52
C GLN A 196 2.98 -11.02 -9.72
N ALA A 197 2.14 -10.32 -10.51
CA ALA A 197 1.27 -10.94 -11.50
C ALA A 197 1.88 -11.04 -12.92
N TYR A 198 3.20 -10.96 -13.09
CA TYR A 198 3.81 -10.99 -14.42
C TYR A 198 3.65 -12.34 -15.12
N ALA A 199 3.83 -13.47 -14.40
CA ALA A 199 3.52 -14.78 -14.94
C ALA A 199 2.05 -14.93 -15.35
N TYR A 200 1.13 -14.36 -14.56
CA TYR A 200 -0.29 -14.32 -14.89
C TYR A 200 -0.57 -13.52 -16.17
N LYS A 201 0.10 -12.36 -16.37
CA LYS A 201 -0.02 -11.59 -17.63
C LYS A 201 0.44 -12.40 -18.83
N LEU A 202 1.59 -13.07 -18.73
CA LEU A 202 2.13 -13.92 -19.80
C LEU A 202 1.16 -15.04 -20.17
N LEU A 203 0.54 -15.70 -19.20
CA LEU A 203 -0.35 -16.84 -19.39
C LEU A 203 -1.81 -16.43 -19.75
N THR A 204 -2.14 -15.15 -19.70
CA THR A 204 -3.47 -14.62 -20.03
C THR A 204 -3.48 -13.76 -21.29
N GLY A 205 -2.69 -14.18 -22.31
CA GLY A 205 -2.73 -13.66 -23.67
C GLY A 205 -1.86 -12.42 -23.93
N ARG A 206 -0.99 -12.01 -22.99
CA ARG A 206 -0.15 -10.81 -23.13
C ARG A 206 1.32 -11.11 -23.44
N ALA A 207 1.68 -12.38 -23.72
CA ALA A 207 3.06 -12.76 -24.01
C ALA A 207 3.67 -12.00 -25.20
N GLY A 208 2.89 -11.78 -26.26
CA GLY A 208 3.34 -11.05 -27.45
C GLY A 208 3.72 -9.60 -27.21
N ASN A 209 3.06 -8.93 -26.27
CA ASN A 209 3.28 -7.52 -25.93
C ASN A 209 4.06 -7.34 -24.61
N PHE A 210 4.53 -8.41 -24.00
CA PHE A 210 5.15 -8.34 -22.67
C PHE A 210 6.42 -7.49 -22.62
N HIS A 211 7.12 -7.35 -23.76
CA HIS A 211 8.27 -6.47 -23.93
C HIS A 211 7.95 -4.97 -23.74
N THR A 212 6.66 -4.58 -23.76
CA THR A 212 6.20 -3.20 -23.52
C THR A 212 5.83 -2.93 -22.07
N LEU A 213 6.15 -3.85 -21.15
CA LEU A 213 5.81 -3.73 -19.74
C LEU A 213 6.32 -2.41 -19.15
N ARG A 214 5.43 -1.64 -18.50
CA ARG A 214 5.70 -0.33 -17.87
C ARG A 214 6.18 0.76 -18.84
N GLN A 215 6.00 0.57 -20.15
CA GLN A 215 6.30 1.58 -21.16
C GLN A 215 5.04 2.41 -21.48
N LEU A 216 5.26 3.60 -22.05
CA LEU A 216 4.15 4.44 -22.54
C LEU A 216 3.32 3.66 -23.58
N ASP A 217 2.01 3.65 -23.42
CA ASP A 217 1.06 2.90 -24.24
C ASP A 217 1.29 1.37 -24.27
N GLY A 218 2.13 0.88 -23.36
CA GLY A 218 2.43 -0.53 -23.17
C GLY A 218 1.62 -1.17 -22.05
N LEU A 219 2.05 -2.36 -21.63
CA LEU A 219 1.41 -3.10 -20.55
C LEU A 219 1.70 -2.45 -19.18
N SER A 220 0.67 -2.30 -18.38
CA SER A 220 0.77 -1.85 -16.98
C SER A 220 1.60 -2.82 -16.13
N GLY A 221 2.29 -2.31 -15.13
CA GLY A 221 2.98 -3.12 -14.11
C GLY A 221 2.03 -3.94 -13.21
N PHE A 222 0.73 -3.65 -13.25
CA PHE A 222 -0.31 -4.27 -12.41
C PHE A 222 -1.45 -4.81 -13.27
N PRO A 223 -2.23 -5.79 -12.79
CA PRO A 223 -3.49 -6.19 -13.43
C PRO A 223 -4.45 -5.02 -13.63
N SER A 224 -4.99 -4.91 -14.84
CA SER A 224 -5.91 -3.86 -15.23
C SER A 224 -7.03 -4.40 -16.14
N PRO A 225 -8.31 -4.22 -15.77
CA PRO A 225 -9.44 -4.63 -16.61
C PRO A 225 -9.48 -3.99 -17.99
N LYS A 226 -8.72 -2.89 -18.19
CA LYS A 226 -8.58 -2.25 -19.49
C LYS A 226 -7.66 -3.02 -20.44
N GLU A 227 -6.78 -3.87 -19.91
CA GLU A 227 -5.83 -4.66 -20.69
C GLU A 227 -6.34 -6.05 -21.04
N SER A 228 -7.08 -6.66 -20.12
CA SER A 228 -7.50 -8.05 -20.27
C SER A 228 -8.81 -8.33 -19.53
N GLN A 229 -9.69 -9.09 -20.17
CA GLN A 229 -10.91 -9.63 -19.54
C GLN A 229 -10.63 -10.56 -18.36
N TYR A 230 -9.40 -11.07 -18.24
CA TYR A 230 -8.97 -11.93 -17.14
C TYR A 230 -8.48 -11.13 -15.93
N ASP A 231 -8.26 -9.84 -16.05
CA ASP A 231 -7.94 -8.95 -14.94
C ASP A 231 -9.25 -8.44 -14.32
N HIS A 232 -9.84 -9.24 -13.44
CA HIS A 232 -11.19 -9.00 -12.92
C HIS A 232 -11.33 -7.77 -12.03
N PHE A 233 -10.22 -7.24 -11.52
CA PHE A 233 -10.17 -6.04 -10.69
C PHE A 233 -8.87 -5.27 -10.92
N GLY A 234 -8.96 -3.94 -11.02
CA GLY A 234 -7.80 -3.07 -11.09
C GLY A 234 -7.13 -2.96 -9.74
N VAL A 235 -5.82 -3.18 -9.69
CA VAL A 235 -5.05 -3.22 -8.44
C VAL A 235 -3.79 -2.36 -8.53
N GLY A 236 -3.09 -2.20 -7.43
CA GLY A 236 -1.87 -1.38 -7.28
C GLY A 236 -1.57 -1.14 -5.81
N HIS A 237 -2.59 -0.80 -5.02
CA HIS A 237 -2.48 -0.68 -3.57
C HIS A 237 -2.76 -2.00 -2.87
N SER A 238 -2.12 -2.23 -1.73
CA SER A 238 -2.21 -3.47 -0.95
C SER A 238 -3.53 -3.64 -0.20
N SER A 239 -3.81 -4.88 0.23
CA SER A 239 -4.79 -5.23 1.27
C SER A 239 -6.26 -5.07 0.86
N THR A 240 -6.55 -4.86 -0.44
CA THR A 240 -7.91 -4.66 -0.95
C THR A 240 -8.52 -5.93 -1.56
N SER A 241 -7.69 -6.93 -1.89
CA SER A 241 -8.10 -8.09 -2.68
C SER A 241 -9.17 -8.95 -2.02
N VAL A 242 -9.07 -9.15 -0.69
CA VAL A 242 -10.04 -9.97 0.06
C VAL A 242 -11.42 -9.33 0.01
N SER A 243 -11.51 -8.02 0.28
CA SER A 243 -12.77 -7.28 0.24
C SER A 243 -13.37 -7.22 -1.18
N ALA A 244 -12.54 -6.97 -2.19
CA ALA A 244 -12.99 -6.93 -3.59
C ALA A 244 -13.51 -8.30 -4.05
N ALA A 245 -12.76 -9.36 -3.78
CA ALA A 245 -13.14 -10.72 -4.13
C ALA A 245 -14.39 -11.19 -3.37
N LEU A 246 -14.54 -10.81 -2.08
CA LEU A 246 -15.75 -11.10 -1.31
C LEU A 246 -16.98 -10.40 -1.89
N GLY A 247 -16.85 -9.15 -2.34
CA GLY A 247 -17.89 -8.43 -3.08
C GLY A 247 -18.31 -9.16 -4.36
N MET A 248 -17.33 -9.67 -5.13
CA MET A 248 -17.60 -10.49 -6.32
C MET A 248 -18.30 -11.82 -5.98
N ALA A 249 -17.88 -12.47 -4.87
CA ALA A 249 -18.54 -13.69 -4.41
C ALA A 249 -20.00 -13.44 -4.02
N LYS A 250 -20.30 -12.31 -3.39
CA LYS A 250 -21.67 -11.91 -3.09
C LYS A 250 -22.49 -11.61 -4.35
N ALA A 251 -21.89 -10.94 -5.33
CA ALA A 251 -22.54 -10.66 -6.62
C ALA A 251 -22.86 -11.95 -7.38
N ARG A 252 -21.92 -12.92 -7.43
CA ARG A 252 -22.13 -14.27 -7.97
C ARG A 252 -23.34 -14.95 -7.36
N ASP A 253 -23.44 -14.93 -6.01
CA ASP A 253 -24.56 -15.57 -5.30
C ASP A 253 -25.90 -14.93 -5.65
N LEU A 254 -25.93 -13.59 -5.76
CA LEU A 254 -27.13 -12.86 -6.16
C LEU A 254 -27.54 -13.13 -7.61
N ALA A 255 -26.56 -13.40 -8.47
CA ALA A 255 -26.80 -13.80 -9.86
C ALA A 255 -27.18 -15.29 -10.01
N GLY A 256 -27.15 -16.08 -8.94
CA GLY A 256 -27.42 -17.52 -9.00
C GLY A 256 -26.34 -18.34 -9.70
N GLU A 257 -25.13 -17.78 -9.80
CA GLU A 257 -23.97 -18.44 -10.41
C GLU A 257 -23.24 -19.31 -9.38
N ASP A 258 -22.52 -20.33 -9.85
CA ASP A 258 -21.81 -21.30 -9.00
C ASP A 258 -20.34 -21.45 -9.43
N HIS A 259 -19.50 -20.47 -9.09
CA HIS A 259 -18.07 -20.54 -9.30
C HIS A 259 -17.30 -20.01 -8.08
N HIS A 260 -16.08 -20.45 -7.88
CA HIS A 260 -15.22 -19.87 -6.85
C HIS A 260 -14.76 -18.47 -7.24
N VAL A 261 -14.58 -17.62 -6.22
CA VAL A 261 -13.86 -16.34 -6.33
C VAL A 261 -12.60 -16.46 -5.48
N LEU A 262 -11.48 -16.07 -6.06
CA LEU A 262 -10.15 -16.21 -5.46
C LEU A 262 -9.54 -14.83 -5.15
N SER A 263 -8.92 -14.71 -3.99
CA SER A 263 -8.04 -13.61 -3.61
C SER A 263 -6.62 -14.15 -3.41
N VAL A 264 -5.63 -13.57 -4.06
CA VAL A 264 -4.20 -13.88 -3.83
C VAL A 264 -3.59 -12.71 -3.07
N ILE A 265 -3.24 -12.93 -1.81
CA ILE A 265 -2.72 -11.88 -0.92
C ILE A 265 -1.36 -12.27 -0.37
N GLY A 266 -0.42 -11.31 -0.31
CA GLY A 266 0.87 -11.49 0.34
C GLY A 266 0.80 -11.32 1.86
N ASP A 267 1.75 -11.93 2.57
CA ASP A 267 1.91 -11.84 4.03
C ASP A 267 2.10 -10.39 4.51
N GLY A 268 2.85 -9.56 3.77
CA GLY A 268 2.97 -8.14 4.04
C GLY A 268 1.65 -7.39 3.93
N SER A 269 0.87 -7.64 2.88
CA SER A 269 -0.45 -7.03 2.68
C SER A 269 -1.49 -7.50 3.72
N LEU A 270 -1.29 -8.69 4.27
CA LEU A 270 -2.17 -9.24 5.31
C LEU A 270 -2.08 -8.46 6.62
N THR A 271 -1.03 -7.66 6.84
CA THR A 271 -0.86 -6.90 8.09
C THR A 271 -1.82 -5.72 8.25
N ALA A 272 -2.41 -5.22 7.17
CA ALA A 272 -3.31 -4.07 7.21
C ALA A 272 -4.73 -4.41 7.72
N GLY A 273 -5.36 -3.46 8.39
CA GLY A 273 -6.69 -3.61 8.99
C GLY A 273 -7.76 -4.04 7.99
N GLN A 274 -7.78 -3.46 6.79
CA GLN A 274 -8.77 -3.80 5.75
C GLN A 274 -8.74 -5.28 5.33
N ALA A 275 -7.57 -5.93 5.33
CA ALA A 275 -7.49 -7.36 5.06
C ALA A 275 -8.23 -8.17 6.14
N TYR A 276 -8.09 -7.78 7.41
CA TYR A 276 -8.82 -8.42 8.52
C TYR A 276 -10.31 -8.15 8.51
N GLU A 277 -10.74 -6.95 8.14
CA GLU A 277 -12.15 -6.61 7.95
C GLU A 277 -12.77 -7.54 6.89
N GLY A 278 -12.08 -7.71 5.75
CA GLY A 278 -12.50 -8.63 4.70
C GLY A 278 -12.53 -10.09 5.13
N LEU A 279 -11.48 -10.57 5.83
CA LEU A 279 -11.42 -11.94 6.35
C LEU A 279 -12.51 -12.21 7.40
N ASN A 280 -12.73 -11.28 8.33
CA ASN A 280 -13.77 -11.39 9.35
C ASN A 280 -15.16 -11.53 8.73
N GLN A 281 -15.47 -10.71 7.72
CA GLN A 281 -16.74 -10.80 7.02
C GLN A 281 -16.85 -12.08 6.18
N ALA A 282 -15.79 -12.48 5.48
CA ALA A 282 -15.75 -13.68 4.66
C ALA A 282 -16.01 -14.96 5.49
N GLY A 283 -15.38 -15.06 6.66
CA GLY A 283 -15.56 -16.20 7.57
C GLY A 283 -16.96 -16.31 8.19
N ALA A 284 -17.73 -15.22 8.19
CA ALA A 284 -19.14 -15.24 8.59
C ALA A 284 -20.07 -15.75 7.48
N THR A 285 -19.55 -16.03 6.29
CA THR A 285 -20.31 -16.55 5.16
C THR A 285 -20.05 -18.04 4.96
N ASP A 286 -21.05 -18.80 4.50
CA ASP A 286 -20.86 -20.19 4.07
C ASP A 286 -20.81 -20.25 2.54
N LYS A 287 -19.80 -19.57 1.94
CA LYS A 287 -19.72 -19.34 0.50
C LYS A 287 -18.43 -19.88 -0.11
N LYS A 288 -18.47 -20.23 -1.39
CA LYS A 288 -17.32 -20.63 -2.21
C LYS A 288 -16.39 -19.44 -2.38
N PHE A 289 -15.41 -19.32 -1.50
CA PHE A 289 -14.44 -18.24 -1.47
C PHE A 289 -13.07 -18.78 -1.07
N ILE A 290 -12.04 -18.47 -1.86
CA ILE A 290 -10.69 -18.97 -1.64
C ILE A 290 -9.73 -17.79 -1.45
N VAL A 291 -9.03 -17.77 -0.33
CA VAL A 291 -7.89 -16.88 -0.09
C VAL A 291 -6.61 -17.68 -0.22
N ILE A 292 -5.74 -17.29 -1.11
CA ILE A 292 -4.39 -17.83 -1.28
C ILE A 292 -3.44 -16.86 -0.60
N LEU A 293 -2.93 -17.24 0.57
CA LEU A 293 -1.92 -16.49 1.29
C LEU A 293 -0.54 -16.89 0.78
N ASN A 294 0.10 -15.99 0.06
CA ASN A 294 1.49 -16.13 -0.41
C ASN A 294 2.44 -15.59 0.66
N ASP A 295 3.04 -16.49 1.42
CA ASP A 295 3.95 -16.15 2.52
C ASP A 295 5.40 -16.37 2.08
N ASN A 296 6.16 -15.29 2.04
CA ASN A 296 7.60 -15.31 1.76
C ASN A 296 8.44 -14.59 2.81
N ASP A 297 7.83 -14.31 3.98
CA ASP A 297 8.41 -13.62 5.13
C ASP A 297 8.93 -12.20 4.80
N MET A 298 8.39 -11.57 3.75
CA MET A 298 8.80 -10.26 3.27
C MET A 298 7.63 -9.45 2.66
N SER A 299 7.60 -8.16 3.00
CA SER A 299 6.92 -7.13 2.21
C SER A 299 7.89 -6.50 1.19
N ILE A 300 8.03 -5.19 1.14
CA ILE A 300 9.17 -4.52 0.48
C ILE A 300 10.44 -4.83 1.29
N ALA A 301 10.41 -4.56 2.60
CA ALA A 301 11.42 -4.96 3.59
C ALA A 301 11.00 -6.24 4.33
N LYS A 302 11.74 -6.66 5.36
CA LYS A 302 11.30 -7.73 6.26
C LYS A 302 10.02 -7.32 6.98
N ASN A 303 9.09 -8.25 7.08
CA ASN A 303 7.84 -7.99 7.78
C ASN A 303 8.07 -7.69 9.25
N VAL A 304 7.29 -6.76 9.78
CA VAL A 304 7.32 -6.32 11.17
C VAL A 304 6.05 -6.72 11.92
N GLY A 305 6.12 -6.69 13.24
CA GLY A 305 4.97 -6.90 14.11
C GLY A 305 4.76 -8.35 14.57
N ALA A 306 3.85 -8.51 15.52
CA ALA A 306 3.61 -9.79 16.21
C ALA A 306 3.07 -10.88 15.26
N LEU A 307 2.28 -10.52 14.27
CA LEU A 307 1.71 -11.47 13.33
C LEU A 307 2.79 -12.11 12.45
N SER A 308 3.70 -11.31 11.90
CA SER A 308 4.83 -11.81 11.13
C SER A 308 5.71 -12.75 11.98
N LEU A 309 6.00 -12.34 13.23
CA LEU A 309 6.72 -13.19 14.17
C LEU A 309 5.96 -14.49 14.50
N PHE A 310 4.64 -14.45 14.54
CA PHE A 310 3.81 -15.63 14.76
C PHE A 310 3.86 -16.58 13.57
N MET A 311 3.76 -16.06 12.35
CA MET A 311 3.83 -16.83 11.11
C MET A 311 5.22 -17.47 10.93
N SER A 312 6.31 -16.70 11.07
CA SER A 312 7.69 -17.16 10.90
C SER A 312 8.17 -18.12 12.00
N ARG A 313 7.76 -17.93 13.26
CA ARG A 313 8.16 -18.79 14.39
C ARG A 313 7.61 -20.21 14.27
N ASN A 314 6.43 -20.39 13.74
CA ASN A 314 5.85 -21.71 13.55
C ASN A 314 6.54 -22.54 12.47
N LEU A 315 7.32 -21.91 11.60
CA LEU A 315 8.16 -22.57 10.59
C LEU A 315 9.54 -22.94 11.15
N SER A 316 10.03 -22.29 12.23
CA SER A 316 11.33 -22.62 12.83
C SER A 316 11.24 -23.80 13.79
N SER A 317 11.65 -24.97 13.31
CA SER A 317 11.56 -26.28 13.96
C SER A 317 12.26 -26.43 15.34
N ARG A 318 13.04 -25.44 15.80
CA ARG A 318 13.79 -25.54 17.08
C ARG A 318 12.91 -25.26 18.31
N TRP A 319 12.04 -24.29 18.25
CA TRP A 319 11.15 -23.92 19.38
C TRP A 319 10.02 -24.95 19.55
N VAL A 320 9.40 -25.37 18.45
CA VAL A 320 8.41 -26.46 18.44
C VAL A 320 9.01 -27.76 18.98
N ARG A 321 10.25 -28.08 18.61
CA ARG A 321 10.98 -29.27 19.14
C ARG A 321 11.30 -29.11 20.64
N ARG A 322 11.57 -27.90 21.12
CA ARG A 322 11.85 -27.64 22.54
C ARG A 322 10.59 -27.81 23.39
N ILE A 323 9.48 -27.17 23.00
CA ILE A 323 8.19 -27.31 23.70
C ILE A 323 7.70 -28.76 23.64
N LYS A 324 7.79 -29.42 22.47
CA LYS A 324 7.44 -30.84 22.35
C LYS A 324 8.24 -31.69 23.37
N ARG A 325 9.52 -31.45 23.50
CA ARG A 325 10.39 -32.16 24.46
C ARG A 325 10.04 -31.84 25.90
N GLU A 326 9.75 -30.59 26.23
CA GLU A 326 9.36 -30.16 27.59
C GLU A 326 8.00 -30.75 27.97
N VAL A 327 7.03 -30.79 27.07
CA VAL A 327 5.71 -31.42 27.26
C VAL A 327 5.83 -32.95 27.35
N GLU A 328 6.61 -33.60 26.49
CA GLU A 328 6.90 -35.03 26.59
C GLU A 328 7.58 -35.37 27.91
N THR A 329 8.55 -34.55 28.36
CA THR A 329 9.24 -34.75 29.64
C THR A 329 8.29 -34.52 30.84
N PHE A 330 7.39 -33.54 30.75
CA PHE A 330 6.39 -33.31 31.80
C PHE A 330 5.37 -34.46 31.90
N LEU A 331 4.88 -34.98 30.76
CA LEU A 331 3.93 -36.07 30.71
C LEU A 331 4.55 -37.42 31.13
N THR A 332 5.84 -37.65 30.86
CA THR A 332 6.55 -38.87 31.29
C THR A 332 7.03 -38.83 32.74
N GLY A 333 7.03 -37.64 33.36
CA GLY A 333 7.47 -37.46 34.76
C GLY A 333 6.38 -37.69 35.81
N ILE A 334 5.12 -38.00 35.44
CA ILE A 334 4.02 -38.25 36.39
C ILE A 334 3.86 -39.75 36.60
N PRO A 335 4.24 -40.31 37.79
CA PRO A 335 4.11 -41.74 38.05
C PRO A 335 2.62 -42.14 38.21
N GLY A 336 2.18 -43.14 37.48
CA GLY A 336 0.90 -43.82 37.72
C GLY A 336 -0.29 -43.45 36.80
N ILE A 337 -0.11 -42.58 35.81
CA ILE A 337 -1.22 -42.16 34.91
C ILE A 337 -0.81 -42.33 33.43
N GLY A 338 0.15 -43.22 33.14
CA GLY A 338 0.88 -43.24 31.84
C GLY A 338 0.07 -43.63 30.61
N ASP A 339 -0.83 -44.64 30.70
CA ASP A 339 -1.37 -45.24 29.49
C ASP A 339 -2.68 -44.55 29.01
N ASP A 340 -3.54 -44.15 29.91
CA ASP A 340 -4.77 -43.43 29.56
C ASP A 340 -4.50 -41.97 29.13
N LEU A 341 -3.51 -41.33 29.75
CA LEU A 341 -3.09 -39.98 29.33
C LEU A 341 -2.32 -40.00 28.00
N MET A 342 -1.60 -41.09 27.69
CA MET A 342 -0.97 -41.28 26.39
C MET A 342 -2.01 -41.49 25.27
N GLU A 343 -3.14 -42.10 25.54
CA GLU A 343 -4.22 -42.25 24.57
C GLU A 343 -4.98 -40.92 24.39
N ILE A 344 -5.22 -40.16 25.47
CA ILE A 344 -5.72 -38.78 25.42
C ILE A 344 -4.70 -37.86 24.73
N ALA A 345 -3.40 -38.00 25.02
CA ALA A 345 -2.35 -37.24 24.36
C ALA A 345 -2.18 -37.63 22.88
N ARG A 346 -2.43 -38.89 22.49
CA ARG A 346 -2.49 -39.29 21.09
C ARG A 346 -3.71 -38.72 20.36
N ARG A 347 -4.87 -38.70 21.01
CA ARG A 347 -6.07 -37.98 20.51
C ARG A 347 -5.87 -36.46 20.53
N SER A 348 -5.21 -35.93 21.56
CA SER A 348 -4.81 -34.52 21.68
C SER A 348 -3.61 -34.15 20.78
N LYS A 349 -2.85 -35.14 20.24
CA LYS A 349 -1.71 -34.86 19.37
C LYS A 349 -2.09 -34.13 18.08
N HIS A 350 -3.30 -34.38 17.56
CA HIS A 350 -3.90 -33.57 16.49
C HIS A 350 -4.33 -32.21 17.03
N SER A 351 -4.92 -32.10 18.21
CA SER A 351 -5.34 -30.83 18.83
C SER A 351 -4.14 -30.00 19.27
N PHE A 352 -3.09 -30.61 19.82
CA PHE A 352 -1.87 -29.92 20.27
C PHE A 352 -1.02 -29.42 19.10
N LYS A 353 -0.98 -30.17 17.99
CA LYS A 353 -0.29 -29.74 16.76
C LYS A 353 -1.02 -28.54 16.14
N ASN A 354 -2.33 -28.51 16.25
CA ASN A 354 -3.15 -27.38 15.79
C ASN A 354 -3.02 -26.15 16.70
N PHE A 355 -2.72 -26.29 17.99
CA PHE A 355 -2.65 -25.17 18.94
C PHE A 355 -1.48 -24.21 18.70
N PHE A 356 -0.49 -24.59 17.89
CA PHE A 356 0.69 -23.78 17.58
C PHE A 356 0.90 -23.59 16.08
N THR A 357 -0.12 -23.78 15.25
CA THR A 357 -0.01 -23.57 13.80
C THR A 357 -0.57 -22.20 13.40
N PRO A 358 -0.04 -21.55 12.35
CA PRO A 358 -0.61 -20.33 11.80
C PRO A 358 -2.10 -20.44 11.48
N GLY A 359 -2.58 -21.65 11.27
CA GLY A 359 -3.99 -21.95 10.97
C GLY A 359 -4.99 -21.50 12.04
N ILE A 360 -4.60 -21.48 13.33
CA ILE A 360 -5.55 -21.15 14.43
C ILE A 360 -6.24 -19.80 14.24
N LEU A 361 -5.50 -18.78 13.81
CA LEU A 361 -6.08 -17.47 13.57
C LEU A 361 -7.17 -17.53 12.50
N PHE A 362 -6.90 -18.23 11.41
CA PHE A 362 -7.82 -18.33 10.30
C PHE A 362 -8.99 -19.29 10.59
N GLU A 363 -8.74 -20.36 11.34
CA GLU A 363 -9.79 -21.26 11.84
C GLU A 363 -10.71 -20.54 12.83
N ALA A 364 -10.19 -19.66 13.69
CA ALA A 364 -10.98 -18.81 14.56
C ALA A 364 -11.86 -17.83 13.75
N LEU A 365 -11.38 -17.37 12.59
CA LEU A 365 -12.16 -16.64 11.60
C LEU A 365 -13.06 -17.55 10.74
N ARG A 366 -13.21 -18.84 11.08
CA ARG A 366 -14.06 -19.83 10.41
C ARG A 366 -13.65 -20.21 8.98
N PHE A 367 -12.40 -19.99 8.61
CA PHE A 367 -11.86 -20.52 7.36
C PHE A 367 -11.46 -22.00 7.49
N ASN A 368 -11.67 -22.78 6.44
CA ASN A 368 -10.97 -24.06 6.28
C ASN A 368 -9.52 -23.76 5.93
N TYR A 369 -8.62 -23.97 6.88
CA TYR A 369 -7.20 -23.73 6.67
C TYR A 369 -6.52 -24.94 6.01
N ILE A 370 -5.83 -24.68 4.90
CA ILE A 370 -4.99 -25.66 4.20
C ILE A 370 -3.56 -25.13 4.20
N GLY A 371 -2.62 -25.85 4.78
CA GLY A 371 -1.21 -25.43 4.70
C GLY A 371 -0.35 -25.88 5.87
N ALA A 372 0.91 -25.49 5.92
CA ALA A 372 1.62 -24.73 4.88
C ALA A 372 1.99 -25.61 3.70
N VAL A 373 1.76 -25.14 2.47
CA VAL A 373 2.04 -25.86 1.21
C VAL A 373 3.34 -25.30 0.61
N ASP A 374 4.20 -26.14 0.06
CA ASP A 374 5.37 -25.69 -0.69
C ASP A 374 4.93 -25.03 -2.00
N GLY A 375 5.15 -23.72 -2.11
CA GLY A 375 4.77 -22.91 -3.25
C GLY A 375 5.61 -23.12 -4.51
N HIS A 376 6.64 -23.97 -4.43
CA HIS A 376 7.49 -24.34 -5.57
C HIS A 376 7.32 -25.79 -6.00
N ASN A 377 6.36 -26.52 -5.37
CA ASN A 377 5.99 -27.88 -5.75
C ASN A 377 4.66 -27.87 -6.48
N LEU A 378 4.71 -27.98 -7.81
CA LEU A 378 3.51 -27.94 -8.68
C LEU A 378 2.50 -29.04 -8.35
N GLU A 379 2.95 -30.27 -8.06
CA GLU A 379 2.07 -31.39 -7.74
C GLU A 379 1.30 -31.14 -6.44
N GLU A 380 2.00 -30.70 -5.38
CA GLU A 380 1.36 -30.35 -4.11
C GLU A 380 0.39 -29.17 -4.26
N LEU A 381 0.77 -28.12 -4.97
CA LEU A 381 -0.10 -26.97 -5.22
C LEU A 381 -1.38 -27.39 -5.94
N ILE A 382 -1.28 -28.13 -7.05
CA ILE A 382 -2.42 -28.61 -7.83
C ILE A 382 -3.34 -29.48 -6.98
N LYS A 383 -2.76 -30.39 -6.18
CA LYS A 383 -3.52 -31.25 -5.26
C LYS A 383 -4.34 -30.44 -4.25
N HIS A 384 -3.72 -29.45 -3.61
CA HIS A 384 -4.37 -28.62 -2.61
C HIS A 384 -5.37 -27.62 -3.21
N PHE A 385 -5.13 -27.12 -4.40
CA PHE A 385 -6.08 -26.28 -5.13
C PHE A 385 -7.33 -27.08 -5.55
N ARG A 386 -7.17 -28.32 -6.02
CA ARG A 386 -8.31 -29.21 -6.30
C ARG A 386 -9.11 -29.53 -5.04
N LEU A 387 -8.43 -29.76 -3.91
CA LEU A 387 -9.10 -29.93 -2.62
C LEU A 387 -9.90 -28.65 -2.24
N ALA A 388 -9.31 -27.48 -2.35
CA ALA A 388 -10.00 -26.22 -2.05
C ALA A 388 -11.20 -25.98 -2.98
N ALA A 389 -11.07 -26.34 -4.26
CA ALA A 389 -12.15 -26.23 -5.25
C ALA A 389 -13.33 -27.18 -4.96
N SER A 390 -13.12 -28.25 -4.19
CA SER A 390 -14.19 -29.19 -3.78
C SER A 390 -14.96 -28.76 -2.53
N LEU A 391 -14.54 -27.68 -1.87
CA LEU A 391 -15.15 -27.20 -0.63
C LEU A 391 -16.13 -26.06 -0.90
N ASP A 392 -17.31 -26.13 -0.33
CA ASP A 392 -18.38 -25.12 -0.45
C ASP A 392 -18.34 -24.06 0.66
N ARG A 393 -17.21 -23.89 1.32
CA ARG A 393 -16.98 -22.95 2.44
C ARG A 393 -15.77 -22.07 2.17
N PRO A 394 -15.61 -20.97 2.91
CA PRO A 394 -14.39 -20.19 2.81
C PRO A 394 -13.14 -21.02 3.13
N VAL A 395 -12.17 -20.96 2.25
CA VAL A 395 -10.87 -21.67 2.36
C VAL A 395 -9.75 -20.66 2.38
N LEU A 396 -8.77 -20.85 3.26
CA LEU A 396 -7.50 -20.15 3.21
C LEU A 396 -6.39 -21.18 2.96
N ILE A 397 -5.69 -21.01 1.84
CA ILE A 397 -4.53 -21.83 1.48
C ILE A 397 -3.28 -21.03 1.78
N HIS A 398 -2.47 -21.52 2.72
CA HIS A 398 -1.21 -20.91 3.10
C HIS A 398 -0.08 -21.53 2.29
N VAL A 399 0.52 -20.74 1.42
CA VAL A 399 1.56 -21.17 0.47
C VAL A 399 2.86 -20.47 0.80
N LEU A 400 3.91 -21.26 1.02
CA LEU A 400 5.25 -20.77 1.31
C LEU A 400 6.05 -20.63 0.01
N THR A 401 6.52 -19.43 -0.27
CA THR A 401 7.29 -19.13 -1.47
C THR A 401 8.64 -18.48 -1.12
N ARG A 402 9.50 -18.39 -2.12
CA ARG A 402 10.79 -17.71 -2.02
C ARG A 402 10.85 -16.58 -3.03
N LYS A 403 10.94 -15.36 -2.52
CA LYS A 403 11.07 -14.15 -3.35
C LYS A 403 12.34 -14.21 -4.21
N GLY A 404 12.23 -13.97 -5.51
CA GLY A 404 13.36 -14.04 -6.45
C GLY A 404 13.73 -15.44 -6.92
N LYS A 405 12.93 -16.48 -6.62
CA LYS A 405 13.21 -17.90 -6.93
C LYS A 405 13.65 -18.11 -8.38
N GLY A 406 14.77 -18.85 -8.54
CA GLY A 406 15.32 -19.21 -9.83
C GLY A 406 16.23 -18.14 -10.47
N TYR A 407 16.45 -17.00 -9.78
CA TYR A 407 17.41 -15.98 -10.22
C TYR A 407 18.34 -15.59 -9.06
N PRO A 408 19.58 -16.10 -9.01
CA PRO A 408 20.47 -15.93 -7.86
C PRO A 408 20.69 -14.48 -7.41
N PRO A 409 20.83 -13.46 -8.30
CA PRO A 409 20.92 -12.07 -7.86
C PRO A 409 19.68 -11.59 -7.08
N ALA A 410 18.46 -11.96 -7.53
CA ALA A 410 17.23 -11.58 -6.85
C ALA A 410 17.00 -12.37 -5.56
N GLU A 411 17.42 -13.64 -5.49
CA GLU A 411 17.38 -14.44 -4.26
C GLU A 411 18.32 -13.89 -3.18
N LYS A 412 19.48 -13.36 -3.60
CA LYS A 412 20.48 -12.76 -2.70
C LYS A 412 20.06 -11.39 -2.19
N ASN A 413 19.43 -10.57 -3.03
CA ASN A 413 18.97 -9.25 -2.67
C ASN A 413 17.52 -9.00 -3.14
N PRO A 414 16.53 -9.63 -2.49
CA PRO A 414 15.13 -9.54 -2.90
C PRO A 414 14.53 -8.14 -2.69
N VAL A 415 15.15 -7.29 -1.86
CA VAL A 415 14.73 -5.90 -1.64
C VAL A 415 15.05 -5.06 -2.88
N LEU A 416 16.29 -5.12 -3.38
CA LEU A 416 16.71 -4.42 -4.59
C LEU A 416 15.84 -4.82 -5.79
N PHE A 417 15.57 -6.13 -5.95
CA PHE A 417 14.78 -6.68 -7.04
C PHE A 417 13.26 -6.66 -6.78
N HIS A 418 12.83 -6.03 -5.68
CA HIS A 418 11.41 -5.78 -5.47
C HIS A 418 10.85 -4.82 -6.54
N GLY A 419 11.58 -3.72 -6.80
CA GLY A 419 11.28 -2.76 -7.86
C GLY A 419 12.60 -2.29 -8.46
N VAL A 420 13.13 -3.04 -9.45
CA VAL A 420 14.44 -2.82 -10.03
C VAL A 420 14.34 -1.99 -11.32
N GLY A 421 15.31 -1.10 -11.55
CA GLY A 421 15.53 -0.46 -12.85
C GLY A 421 16.16 -1.41 -13.87
N ALA A 422 16.60 -0.90 -15.02
CA ALA A 422 17.29 -1.71 -16.02
C ALA A 422 18.62 -2.26 -15.46
N PHE A 423 18.93 -3.54 -15.77
CA PHE A 423 20.10 -4.25 -15.25
C PHE A 423 20.63 -5.27 -16.25
N GLU A 424 21.86 -5.73 -16.05
CA GLU A 424 22.49 -6.80 -16.83
C GLU A 424 21.97 -8.19 -16.35
N PRO A 425 21.31 -8.98 -17.19
CA PRO A 425 20.67 -10.23 -16.77
C PRO A 425 21.62 -11.27 -16.17
N GLU A 426 22.86 -11.37 -16.66
CA GLU A 426 23.83 -12.36 -16.22
C GLU A 426 24.36 -12.07 -14.81
N THR A 427 24.55 -10.81 -14.47
CA THR A 427 25.18 -10.37 -13.22
C THR A 427 24.20 -9.81 -12.21
N GLY A 428 23.04 -9.32 -12.65
CA GLY A 428 22.09 -8.58 -11.85
C GLY A 428 22.57 -7.15 -11.49
N GLN A 429 23.65 -6.68 -12.10
CA GLN A 429 24.14 -5.33 -11.86
C GLN A 429 23.29 -4.31 -12.60
N GLN A 430 22.97 -3.21 -11.95
CA GLN A 430 22.28 -2.10 -12.60
C GLN A 430 23.17 -1.51 -13.70
N ASN A 431 22.58 -1.16 -14.84
CA ASN A 431 23.31 -0.62 -15.97
C ASN A 431 24.04 0.67 -15.56
N ALA A 432 25.28 0.80 -16.02
CA ALA A 432 26.10 1.99 -15.74
C ALA A 432 25.44 3.29 -16.23
N SER A 433 24.60 3.23 -17.26
CA SER A 433 23.80 4.36 -17.76
C SER A 433 22.67 4.77 -16.81
N THR A 434 22.22 3.84 -15.94
CA THR A 434 21.24 4.11 -14.87
C THR A 434 21.93 4.32 -13.51
N ALA A 435 23.23 3.97 -13.41
CA ALA A 435 24.02 4.27 -12.22
C ALA A 435 24.22 5.78 -12.12
N ARG A 436 23.76 6.35 -11.05
CA ARG A 436 23.87 7.78 -10.78
C ARG A 436 25.33 8.20 -10.69
N ALA A 437 25.71 9.26 -11.42
CA ALA A 437 27.05 9.83 -11.33
C ALA A 437 27.35 10.28 -9.88
N ALA A 438 28.58 10.08 -9.41
CA ALA A 438 28.99 10.52 -8.07
C ALA A 438 28.87 12.04 -7.87
N SER A 439 28.86 12.81 -8.97
CA SER A 439 28.65 14.25 -8.99
C SER A 439 27.20 14.71 -9.18
N ALA A 440 26.25 13.77 -9.29
CA ALA A 440 24.84 14.12 -9.46
C ALA A 440 24.29 14.79 -8.18
N PRO A 441 23.38 15.77 -8.29
CA PRO A 441 22.70 16.36 -7.14
C PRO A 441 22.00 15.30 -6.30
N LEU A 442 21.78 15.54 -5.01
CA LEU A 442 20.99 14.63 -4.18
C LEU A 442 19.57 14.49 -4.73
N THR A 443 18.99 13.28 -4.63
CA THR A 443 17.54 13.19 -4.79
C THR A 443 16.84 13.87 -3.62
N TYR A 444 15.59 14.30 -3.80
CA TYR A 444 14.80 14.83 -2.69
C TYR A 444 14.67 13.85 -1.53
N THR A 445 14.50 12.56 -1.81
CA THR A 445 14.49 11.48 -0.80
C THR A 445 15.81 11.42 -0.03
N GLN A 446 16.96 11.56 -0.70
CA GLN A 446 18.27 11.57 -0.03
C GLN A 446 18.49 12.87 0.77
N ALA A 447 18.04 14.01 0.25
CA ALA A 447 18.10 15.28 0.96
C ALA A 447 17.28 15.22 2.25
N PHE A 448 16.07 14.67 2.18
CA PHE A 448 15.22 14.39 3.35
C PHE A 448 15.94 13.48 4.35
N GLY A 449 16.44 12.31 3.91
CA GLY A 449 17.09 11.34 4.79
C GLY A 449 18.28 11.90 5.55
N ARG A 450 19.13 12.71 4.88
CA ARG A 450 20.26 13.38 5.53
C ARG A 450 19.80 14.41 6.56
N GLU A 451 18.83 15.23 6.19
CA GLU A 451 18.37 16.30 7.06
C GLU A 451 17.66 15.77 8.30
N ILE A 452 16.82 14.74 8.17
CA ILE A 452 16.12 14.17 9.33
C ILE A 452 17.12 13.53 10.33
N CYS A 453 18.21 12.95 9.87
CA CYS A 453 19.30 12.47 10.73
C CYS A 453 19.97 13.65 11.47
N ARG A 454 20.25 14.75 10.75
CA ARG A 454 20.85 15.96 11.36
C ARG A 454 19.92 16.59 12.41
N LEU A 455 18.61 16.64 12.15
CA LEU A 455 17.64 17.15 13.13
C LEU A 455 17.57 16.25 14.36
N ALA A 456 17.62 14.93 14.18
CA ALA A 456 17.60 13.97 15.29
C ALA A 456 18.87 14.00 16.16
N GLU A 457 20.03 14.45 15.63
CA GLU A 457 21.23 14.72 16.41
C GLU A 457 21.05 15.90 17.37
N LYS A 458 20.28 16.90 16.94
CA LYS A 458 20.07 18.13 17.69
C LYS A 458 18.86 18.09 18.63
N ASP A 459 17.86 17.26 18.31
CA ASP A 459 16.59 17.17 19.04
C ASP A 459 16.18 15.72 19.27
N GLU A 460 16.24 15.27 20.51
CA GLU A 460 15.87 13.91 20.91
C GLU A 460 14.37 13.61 20.75
N ARG A 461 13.54 14.62 20.58
CA ARG A 461 12.11 14.46 20.35
C ARG A 461 11.76 13.96 18.95
N VAL A 462 12.70 14.06 17.99
CA VAL A 462 12.52 13.63 16.62
C VAL A 462 12.40 12.11 16.55
N ILE A 463 11.24 11.62 16.05
CA ILE A 463 10.95 10.21 15.80
C ILE A 463 10.47 10.07 14.35
N THR A 464 10.96 9.07 13.65
CA THR A 464 10.50 8.80 12.28
C THR A 464 9.63 7.56 12.20
N ILE A 465 8.61 7.62 11.35
CA ILE A 465 7.65 6.53 11.14
C ILE A 465 7.52 6.31 9.63
N THR A 466 7.53 5.04 9.20
CA THR A 466 7.24 4.66 7.82
C THR A 466 6.35 3.42 7.76
N ALA A 467 5.75 3.16 6.61
CA ALA A 467 4.91 2.00 6.36
C ALA A 467 5.60 1.04 5.37
N ALA A 468 6.48 0.19 5.89
CA ALA A 468 7.25 -0.84 5.16
C ALA A 468 8.20 -0.30 4.07
N MET A 469 8.58 0.99 4.11
CA MET A 469 9.36 1.64 3.05
C MET A 469 10.58 2.43 3.56
N PRO A 470 11.44 1.88 4.45
CA PRO A 470 12.57 2.65 4.98
C PRO A 470 13.54 3.11 3.88
N GLU A 471 13.87 2.27 2.91
CA GLU A 471 14.73 2.63 1.78
C GLU A 471 14.06 3.64 0.86
N GLY A 472 12.81 3.37 0.47
CA GLY A 472 12.05 4.20 -0.45
C GLY A 472 11.75 5.61 0.06
N THR A 473 11.74 5.82 1.38
CA THR A 473 11.53 7.12 2.03
C THR A 473 12.83 7.73 2.58
N GLY A 474 14.01 7.12 2.30
CA GLY A 474 15.31 7.66 2.71
C GLY A 474 15.62 7.49 4.21
N LEU A 475 14.91 6.62 4.92
CA LEU A 475 15.05 6.43 6.37
C LEU A 475 16.02 5.31 6.79
N THR A 476 16.73 4.67 5.84
CA THR A 476 17.67 3.58 6.14
C THR A 476 18.76 4.02 7.12
N GLU A 477 19.47 5.14 6.82
CA GLU A 477 20.50 5.68 7.71
C GLU A 477 19.92 6.04 9.08
N PHE A 478 18.74 6.65 9.12
CA PHE A 478 18.07 6.99 10.39
C PHE A 478 17.79 5.73 11.23
N SER A 479 17.30 4.67 10.62
CA SER A 479 16.99 3.42 11.30
C SER A 479 18.21 2.73 11.91
N GLU A 480 19.39 2.88 11.28
CA GLU A 480 20.66 2.35 11.77
C GLU A 480 21.24 3.18 12.91
N ARG A 481 21.16 4.52 12.78
CA ARG A 481 21.74 5.46 13.75
C ARG A 481 20.87 5.68 14.99
N PHE A 482 19.56 5.65 14.83
CA PHE A 482 18.58 5.96 15.87
C PHE A 482 17.49 4.87 16.00
N PRO A 483 17.84 3.59 16.22
CA PRO A 483 16.90 2.47 16.16
C PRO A 483 15.73 2.62 17.14
N ASP A 484 15.93 3.23 18.31
CA ASP A 484 14.87 3.45 19.32
C ASP A 484 13.91 4.59 18.95
N ARG A 485 14.25 5.39 17.93
CA ARG A 485 13.46 6.51 17.42
C ARG A 485 12.96 6.30 15.99
N PHE A 486 13.16 5.10 15.46
CA PHE A 486 12.63 4.65 14.17
C PHE A 486 11.53 3.64 14.37
N VAL A 487 10.40 3.83 13.67
CA VAL A 487 9.25 2.90 13.73
C VAL A 487 8.82 2.54 12.32
N ASP A 488 8.93 1.27 11.98
CA ASP A 488 8.25 0.71 10.81
C ASP A 488 6.97 0.02 11.28
N VAL A 489 5.83 0.46 10.75
CA VAL A 489 4.51 -0.09 11.13
C VAL A 489 4.03 -1.22 10.21
N GLY A 490 4.83 -1.63 9.22
CA GLY A 490 4.37 -2.47 8.14
C GLY A 490 3.46 -1.70 7.18
N ILE A 491 2.70 -2.39 6.32
CA ILE A 491 1.79 -1.72 5.37
C ILE A 491 0.51 -1.28 6.11
N CYS A 492 0.63 -0.32 7.03
CA CYS A 492 -0.44 0.10 7.93
C CYS A 492 -0.48 1.63 8.08
N GLU A 493 -0.79 2.33 6.99
CA GLU A 493 -0.72 3.80 6.93
C GLU A 493 -1.64 4.49 7.94
N GLN A 494 -2.85 3.99 8.14
CA GLN A 494 -3.80 4.50 9.13
C GLN A 494 -3.23 4.41 10.55
N HIS A 495 -2.65 3.25 10.89
CA HIS A 495 -1.98 3.05 12.18
C HIS A 495 -0.81 4.01 12.37
N ALA A 496 0.01 4.23 11.34
CA ALA A 496 1.14 5.16 11.41
C ALA A 496 0.71 6.57 11.82
N VAL A 497 -0.38 7.09 11.25
CA VAL A 497 -0.88 8.43 11.53
C VAL A 497 -1.40 8.54 12.96
N THR A 498 -2.25 7.61 13.39
CA THR A 498 -2.78 7.60 14.78
C THR A 498 -1.67 7.38 15.81
N PHE A 499 -0.69 6.51 15.49
CA PHE A 499 0.48 6.28 16.35
C PHE A 499 1.32 7.55 16.49
N ALA A 500 1.54 8.29 15.41
CA ALA A 500 2.22 9.59 15.42
C ALA A 500 1.49 10.60 16.31
N ALA A 501 0.14 10.66 16.24
CA ALA A 501 -0.66 11.52 17.11
C ALA A 501 -0.43 11.20 18.59
N GLY A 502 -0.38 9.91 18.95
CA GLY A 502 -0.06 9.46 20.31
C GLY A 502 1.32 9.92 20.81
N LEU A 503 2.35 9.86 19.96
CA LEU A 503 3.69 10.37 20.25
C LEU A 503 3.69 11.88 20.45
N ALA A 504 3.01 12.61 19.57
CA ALA A 504 2.92 14.07 19.60
C ALA A 504 2.26 14.59 20.91
N ILE A 505 1.22 13.93 21.40
CA ILE A 505 0.60 14.23 22.71
C ILE A 505 1.61 14.12 23.85
N ARG A 506 2.57 13.23 23.73
CA ARG A 506 3.64 13.04 24.75
C ARG A 506 4.83 13.98 24.57
N GLY A 507 4.76 14.95 23.67
CA GLY A 507 5.77 15.99 23.44
C GLY A 507 6.85 15.64 22.42
N PHE A 508 6.77 14.47 21.78
CA PHE A 508 7.66 14.12 20.67
C PHE A 508 7.32 14.90 19.39
N ARG A 509 8.23 14.84 18.43
CA ARG A 509 8.10 15.41 17.09
C ARG A 509 8.13 14.28 16.06
N PRO A 510 7.01 13.62 15.78
CA PRO A 510 6.96 12.53 14.82
C PRO A 510 6.95 13.05 13.38
N PHE A 511 7.81 12.46 12.56
CA PHE A 511 7.89 12.63 11.12
C PHE A 511 7.40 11.36 10.44
N VAL A 512 6.25 11.45 9.76
CA VAL A 512 5.59 10.32 9.09
C VAL A 512 5.98 10.37 7.62
N ALA A 513 6.90 9.50 7.19
CA ALA A 513 7.40 9.45 5.82
C ALA A 513 6.68 8.38 5.01
N MET A 514 5.93 8.82 4.00
CA MET A 514 5.13 7.96 3.11
C MET A 514 5.09 8.52 1.69
N TYR A 515 4.81 7.63 0.73
CA TYR A 515 4.49 8.08 -0.62
C TYR A 515 3.13 8.79 -0.66
N SER A 516 3.05 9.83 -1.48
CA SER A 516 1.83 10.63 -1.63
C SER A 516 0.59 9.78 -1.91
N THR A 517 0.69 8.82 -2.82
CA THR A 517 -0.42 7.93 -3.16
C THR A 517 -0.87 7.05 -1.98
N PHE A 518 0.05 6.58 -1.12
CA PHE A 518 -0.27 5.71 0.01
C PHE A 518 -0.81 6.47 1.22
N LEU A 519 -0.41 7.73 1.40
CA LEU A 519 -0.91 8.59 2.47
C LEU A 519 -2.43 8.83 2.36
N GLN A 520 -3.03 8.67 1.19
CA GLN A 520 -4.49 8.71 0.99
C GLN A 520 -5.23 7.78 1.95
N ARG A 521 -4.62 6.64 2.32
CA ARG A 521 -5.21 5.67 3.24
C ARG A 521 -5.34 6.17 4.68
N GLY A 522 -4.54 7.14 5.07
CA GLY A 522 -4.55 7.78 6.38
C GLY A 522 -5.39 9.07 6.44
N TYR A 523 -6.19 9.39 5.44
CA TYR A 523 -6.86 10.68 5.31
C TYR A 523 -7.77 11.01 6.50
N ASP A 524 -8.61 10.08 6.93
CA ASP A 524 -9.46 10.24 8.11
C ASP A 524 -8.63 10.49 9.37
N GLN A 525 -7.55 9.72 9.59
CA GLN A 525 -6.70 9.85 10.76
C GLN A 525 -5.91 11.17 10.77
N ILE A 526 -5.54 11.70 9.58
CA ILE A 526 -4.94 13.04 9.48
C ILE A 526 -5.94 14.10 9.96
N ILE A 527 -7.20 14.02 9.56
CA ILE A 527 -8.24 14.93 9.98
C ILE A 527 -8.52 14.80 11.47
N HIS A 528 -8.96 13.61 11.89
CA HIS A 528 -9.54 13.36 13.19
C HIS A 528 -8.48 13.30 14.30
N ASP A 529 -7.42 12.50 14.09
CA ASP A 529 -6.47 12.20 15.15
C ASP A 529 -5.37 13.26 15.28
N VAL A 530 -5.04 13.95 14.19
CA VAL A 530 -3.94 14.94 14.16
C VAL A 530 -4.46 16.38 14.08
N CYS A 531 -5.17 16.73 13.02
CA CYS A 531 -5.43 18.13 12.71
C CYS A 531 -6.53 18.75 13.58
N LEU A 532 -7.59 18.01 13.94
CA LEU A 532 -8.61 18.48 14.87
C LEU A 532 -8.02 18.77 16.25
N GLN A 533 -7.03 18.02 16.67
CA GLN A 533 -6.32 18.18 17.94
C GLN A 533 -5.13 19.14 17.84
N ASN A 534 -4.82 19.66 16.64
CA ASN A 534 -3.68 20.52 16.33
C ASN A 534 -2.35 19.96 16.84
N LEU A 535 -2.09 18.67 16.60
CA LEU A 535 -0.91 17.97 17.10
C LEU A 535 0.31 18.21 16.17
N PRO A 536 1.51 18.36 16.73
CA PRO A 536 2.74 18.64 15.96
C PRO A 536 3.28 17.36 15.28
N VAL A 537 2.57 16.88 14.27
CA VAL A 537 2.98 15.78 13.39
C VAL A 537 3.40 16.36 12.05
N THR A 538 4.54 15.94 11.54
CA THR A 538 5.02 16.32 10.21
C THR A 538 4.87 15.16 9.23
N PHE A 539 4.04 15.33 8.22
CA PHE A 539 3.89 14.38 7.13
C PHE A 539 4.92 14.68 6.04
N CYS A 540 5.87 13.77 5.82
CA CYS A 540 6.88 13.86 4.77
C CYS A 540 6.38 13.06 3.57
N VAL A 541 5.80 13.78 2.61
CA VAL A 541 5.04 13.22 1.49
C VAL A 541 5.97 13.09 0.29
N ASP A 542 6.61 11.93 0.19
CA ASP A 542 7.51 11.58 -0.91
C ASP A 542 6.72 11.21 -2.18
N ARG A 543 7.30 11.32 -3.34
CA ARG A 543 6.69 11.03 -4.65
C ARG A 543 5.43 11.84 -4.92
N ALA A 544 5.44 13.11 -4.53
CA ALA A 544 4.35 14.03 -4.81
C ALA A 544 4.38 14.48 -6.27
N GLY A 545 3.23 14.51 -6.92
CA GLY A 545 3.10 14.83 -8.34
C GLY A 545 3.14 13.59 -9.24
N LEU A 546 3.61 13.76 -10.48
CA LEU A 546 3.72 12.67 -11.44
C LEU A 546 4.94 11.80 -11.13
N VAL A 547 4.76 10.50 -11.13
CA VAL A 547 5.79 9.51 -10.74
C VAL A 547 6.22 8.63 -11.93
N GLY A 548 5.33 8.41 -12.90
CA GLY A 548 5.62 7.74 -14.18
C GLY A 548 5.35 6.23 -14.16
N GLU A 549 6.36 5.42 -14.07
CA GLU A 549 6.44 4.01 -14.47
C GLU A 549 5.39 3.06 -13.87
N ASP A 550 4.95 3.28 -12.64
CA ASP A 550 3.94 2.45 -11.98
C ASP A 550 2.49 2.85 -12.32
N GLY A 551 2.34 3.82 -13.22
CA GLY A 551 1.07 4.19 -13.83
C GLY A 551 0.09 4.89 -12.90
N PRO A 552 -1.22 4.86 -13.23
CA PRO A 552 -2.22 5.72 -12.61
C PRO A 552 -2.45 5.44 -11.11
N THR A 553 -2.09 4.26 -10.61
CA THR A 553 -2.31 3.87 -9.22
C THR A 553 -1.27 4.45 -8.26
N HIS A 554 -0.12 4.91 -8.78
CA HIS A 554 1.01 5.38 -7.98
C HIS A 554 1.31 6.87 -8.12
N GLN A 555 0.52 7.62 -8.91
CA GLN A 555 0.69 9.06 -9.05
C GLN A 555 0.35 9.81 -7.76
N GLY A 556 1.21 10.74 -7.35
CA GLY A 556 1.01 11.61 -6.19
C GLY A 556 0.20 12.87 -6.53
N ALA A 557 -0.91 12.71 -7.23
CA ALA A 557 -1.65 13.83 -7.80
C ALA A 557 -2.70 14.45 -6.86
N PHE A 558 -3.07 13.77 -5.76
CA PHE A 558 -4.22 14.15 -4.95
C PHE A 558 -3.87 14.79 -3.60
N ASP A 559 -2.62 14.73 -3.17
CA ASP A 559 -2.17 15.18 -1.85
C ASP A 559 -2.54 16.65 -1.56
N ILE A 560 -2.25 17.57 -2.46
CA ILE A 560 -2.65 18.98 -2.29
C ILE A 560 -4.17 19.10 -2.18
N ALA A 561 -4.91 18.39 -3.04
CA ALA A 561 -6.36 18.51 -3.10
C ALA A 561 -7.04 18.12 -1.77
N TYR A 562 -6.64 16.99 -1.19
CA TYR A 562 -7.27 16.54 0.05
C TYR A 562 -6.67 17.20 1.31
N LEU A 563 -5.35 17.47 1.34
CA LEU A 563 -4.74 18.12 2.51
C LEU A 563 -5.19 19.57 2.67
N ARG A 564 -5.36 20.34 1.57
CA ARG A 564 -5.80 21.73 1.65
C ARG A 564 -7.23 21.91 2.19
N ALA A 565 -8.02 20.86 2.18
CA ALA A 565 -9.38 20.90 2.73
C ALA A 565 -9.39 20.73 4.27
N ILE A 566 -8.26 20.30 4.86
CA ILE A 566 -8.15 20.02 6.29
C ILE A 566 -7.76 21.31 7.04
N PRO A 567 -8.46 21.67 8.13
CA PRO A 567 -8.08 22.81 8.94
C PRO A 567 -6.78 22.51 9.75
N ASN A 568 -6.10 23.56 10.14
CA ASN A 568 -4.92 23.56 11.00
C ASN A 568 -3.64 22.99 10.39
N ILE A 569 -3.66 22.37 9.21
CA ILE A 569 -2.46 21.85 8.55
C ILE A 569 -1.81 22.92 7.66
N THR A 570 -0.49 23.02 7.74
CA THR A 570 0.31 23.83 6.82
C THR A 570 1.00 22.93 5.80
N ILE A 571 0.83 23.23 4.51
CA ILE A 571 1.42 22.45 3.41
C ILE A 571 2.61 23.20 2.84
N PHE A 572 3.77 22.56 2.82
CA PHE A 572 4.97 23.04 2.17
C PHE A 572 5.24 22.24 0.88
N ALA A 573 5.67 22.95 -0.15
CA ALA A 573 6.15 22.39 -1.41
C ALA A 573 7.53 23.01 -1.71
N PRO A 574 8.63 22.38 -1.27
CA PRO A 574 9.97 22.89 -1.46
C PRO A 574 10.31 23.07 -2.94
N LYS A 575 10.99 24.15 -3.28
CA LYS A 575 11.47 24.39 -4.65
C LYS A 575 12.75 23.61 -4.97
N ASP A 576 13.63 23.43 -3.97
CA ASP A 576 14.92 22.76 -4.08
C ASP A 576 15.28 22.03 -2.77
N GLU A 577 16.44 21.39 -2.73
CA GLU A 577 16.92 20.61 -1.58
C GLU A 577 17.20 21.49 -0.35
N ALA A 578 17.70 22.73 -0.57
CA ALA A 578 17.97 23.66 0.52
C ALA A 578 16.67 24.18 1.14
N ASP A 579 15.65 24.47 0.34
CA ASP A 579 14.31 24.84 0.82
C ASP A 579 13.66 23.67 1.57
N LEU A 580 13.82 22.41 1.08
CA LEU A 580 13.36 21.22 1.81
C LEU A 580 13.98 21.15 3.22
N GLN A 581 15.27 21.38 3.33
CA GLN A 581 16.01 21.37 4.58
C GLN A 581 15.46 22.44 5.57
N GLN A 582 15.26 23.67 5.08
CA GLN A 582 14.71 24.77 5.89
C GLN A 582 13.28 24.50 6.34
N ARG A 583 12.43 23.89 5.46
CA ARG A 583 11.05 23.52 5.81
C ARG A 583 11.00 22.44 6.88
N LEU A 584 11.87 21.43 6.80
CA LEU A 584 11.98 20.41 7.84
C LEU A 584 12.36 21.01 9.20
N ALA A 585 13.37 21.90 9.24
CA ALA A 585 13.74 22.61 10.46
C ALA A 585 12.60 23.47 11.01
N THR A 586 11.80 24.09 10.14
CA THR A 586 10.66 24.93 10.52
C THR A 586 9.59 24.15 11.29
N THR A 587 9.43 22.84 11.04
CA THR A 587 8.33 22.04 11.64
C THR A 587 8.59 21.65 13.10
N LEU A 588 9.80 21.88 13.63
CA LEU A 588 10.15 21.48 15.01
C LEU A 588 9.47 22.34 16.10
N ASP A 589 9.27 23.64 15.85
CA ASP A 589 8.86 24.59 16.90
C ASP A 589 7.37 24.97 16.95
N PRO A 590 6.61 25.10 15.84
CA PRO A 590 5.29 25.74 15.87
C PRO A 590 4.19 25.00 16.60
N GLY A 591 4.41 23.73 16.99
CA GLY A 591 3.40 22.97 17.73
C GLY A 591 2.09 22.72 16.95
N ALA A 592 2.16 22.64 15.62
CA ALA A 592 1.05 22.46 14.70
C ALA A 592 1.36 21.36 13.68
N PRO A 593 0.35 20.78 13.00
CA PRO A 593 0.57 19.79 11.97
C PRO A 593 1.11 20.39 10.67
N PHE A 594 2.04 19.69 10.03
CA PHE A 594 2.64 20.06 8.76
C PHE A 594 2.60 18.92 7.75
N ALA A 595 2.54 19.26 6.46
CA ALA A 595 2.83 18.37 5.36
C ALA A 595 3.89 18.98 4.47
N ILE A 596 4.99 18.27 4.25
CA ILE A 596 6.06 18.66 3.34
C ILE A 596 6.04 17.69 2.17
N ARG A 597 5.69 18.17 0.99
CA ARG A 597 5.57 17.35 -0.22
C ARG A 597 6.72 17.61 -1.20
N TYR A 598 7.37 16.56 -1.65
CA TYR A 598 8.49 16.64 -2.59
C TYR A 598 8.41 15.52 -3.64
N PRO A 599 8.97 15.76 -4.87
CA PRO A 599 8.83 14.82 -5.99
C PRO A 599 9.78 13.62 -5.87
N LEU A 600 9.52 12.60 -6.67
CA LEU A 600 10.51 11.59 -7.03
C LEU A 600 11.50 12.23 -8.02
N GLY A 601 12.78 12.12 -7.75
CA GLY A 601 13.82 12.58 -8.69
C GLY A 601 14.97 13.34 -8.05
N ASP A 602 15.85 13.82 -8.92
CA ASP A 602 17.01 14.59 -8.53
C ASP A 602 16.63 16.01 -8.13
N GLY A 603 17.33 16.54 -7.16
CA GLY A 603 17.30 17.95 -6.87
C GLY A 603 18.03 18.76 -7.95
N VAL A 604 18.04 20.06 -7.80
CA VAL A 604 18.70 20.98 -8.75
C VAL A 604 20.18 21.23 -8.41
N GLY A 605 20.68 20.65 -7.30
CA GLY A 605 22.08 20.76 -6.89
C GLY A 605 22.37 21.98 -6.02
N VAL A 606 21.36 22.55 -5.38
CA VAL A 606 21.57 23.65 -4.41
C VAL A 606 22.21 23.06 -3.15
N PRO A 607 23.42 23.57 -2.75
CA PRO A 607 24.09 23.05 -1.57
C PRO A 607 23.24 23.27 -0.31
N PRO A 608 23.07 22.26 0.54
CA PRO A 608 22.36 22.42 1.81
C PRO A 608 23.16 23.38 2.73
N ALA A 609 22.42 24.19 3.49
CA ALA A 609 23.04 25.07 4.48
C ALA A 609 23.59 24.24 5.66
N GLN A 610 24.72 24.69 6.24
CA GLN A 610 25.27 24.05 7.44
C GLN A 610 24.31 24.17 8.63
N GLU A 611 23.65 25.30 8.75
CA GLU A 611 22.58 25.56 9.74
C GLU A 611 21.41 26.20 9.01
N PRO A 612 20.36 25.40 8.66
CA PRO A 612 19.18 25.96 8.04
C PRO A 612 18.38 26.76 9.06
N GLU A 613 18.07 27.99 8.70
CA GLU A 613 17.19 28.82 9.50
C GLU A 613 15.73 28.48 9.21
N PRO A 614 14.89 28.36 10.27
CA PRO A 614 13.46 28.18 10.08
C PRO A 614 12.85 29.33 9.28
N LEU A 615 11.98 28.97 8.33
CA LEU A 615 11.33 29.94 7.47
C LEU A 615 10.01 30.45 8.06
N ALA A 616 9.72 31.71 7.84
CA ALA A 616 8.41 32.25 8.19
C ALA A 616 7.30 31.59 7.34
N VAL A 617 6.23 31.15 7.98
CA VAL A 617 5.08 30.57 7.30
C VAL A 617 4.28 31.65 6.55
N ALA A 618 3.75 31.32 5.37
CA ALA A 618 2.94 32.21 4.52
C ALA A 618 3.70 33.40 3.92
N VAL A 619 5.02 33.29 3.73
CA VAL A 619 5.84 34.27 3.04
C VAL A 619 6.15 33.79 1.63
N ALA A 620 5.87 34.62 0.62
CA ALA A 620 6.22 34.35 -0.78
C ALA A 620 7.58 34.97 -1.11
N GLU A 621 8.36 34.30 -1.93
CA GLU A 621 9.64 34.77 -2.45
C GLU A 621 9.46 35.32 -3.87
N TYR A 622 10.09 36.45 -4.15
CA TYR A 622 10.20 37.00 -5.50
C TYR A 622 11.43 36.42 -6.19
N LEU A 623 11.22 35.58 -7.20
CA LEU A 623 12.29 35.00 -7.99
C LEU A 623 12.78 35.88 -9.13
N ALA A 624 11.95 36.82 -9.57
CA ALA A 624 12.32 37.80 -10.60
C ALA A 624 11.71 39.19 -10.32
N PRO A 625 12.45 40.29 -10.49
CA PRO A 625 11.91 41.63 -10.32
C PRO A 625 10.82 41.90 -11.35
N ALA A 626 9.69 42.46 -10.89
CA ALA A 626 8.48 42.62 -11.69
C ALA A 626 8.28 44.10 -12.10
N GLU A 627 8.52 44.40 -13.34
CA GLU A 627 7.94 45.55 -14.03
C GLU A 627 6.81 45.16 -15.00
N ARG A 628 6.23 43.93 -14.89
CA ARG A 628 5.30 43.35 -15.86
C ARG A 628 3.89 43.27 -15.34
N ARG A 629 2.91 43.30 -16.29
CA ARG A 629 1.47 43.26 -15.98
C ARG A 629 0.94 41.90 -15.55
N ILE A 630 1.75 40.85 -15.61
CA ILE A 630 1.35 39.45 -15.32
C ILE A 630 2.26 38.96 -14.19
N ALA A 631 1.62 38.47 -13.11
CA ALA A 631 2.30 37.73 -12.05
C ALA A 631 2.12 36.23 -12.31
N VAL A 632 3.22 35.49 -12.33
CA VAL A 632 3.21 34.02 -12.35
C VAL A 632 3.53 33.56 -10.94
N ILE A 633 2.59 32.83 -10.34
CA ILE A 633 2.76 32.25 -9.00
C ILE A 633 3.03 30.75 -9.22
N GLY A 634 4.20 30.31 -8.84
CA GLY A 634 4.58 28.90 -8.89
C GLY A 634 4.64 28.30 -7.49
N LEU A 635 4.58 26.97 -7.41
CA LEU A 635 4.63 26.21 -6.18
C LEU A 635 5.55 24.99 -6.35
N GLY A 636 6.55 24.91 -5.45
CA GLY A 636 7.46 23.78 -5.40
C GLY A 636 8.48 23.74 -6.54
N HIS A 637 9.00 22.56 -6.79
CA HIS A 637 10.10 22.30 -7.75
C HIS A 637 9.80 22.71 -9.21
N CYS A 638 8.54 22.95 -9.55
CA CYS A 638 8.16 23.45 -10.87
C CYS A 638 8.53 24.93 -11.10
N LEU A 639 9.13 25.58 -10.10
CA LEU A 639 9.60 26.99 -10.16
C LEU A 639 11.03 27.15 -10.64
N VAL A 640 11.80 26.08 -10.70
CA VAL A 640 13.26 26.11 -11.00
C VAL A 640 13.55 25.65 -12.41
#